data_7d0a044be0822d87e54fbf100fc77876
#
_entry.id   7d0a044be0822d87e54fbf100fc77876
#
_cell.length_a   1.000
_cell.length_b   1.000
_cell.length_c   1.000
_cell.angle_alpha   90.00
_cell.angle_beta   90.00
_cell.angle_gamma   90.00
#
_symmetry.space_group_name_H-M   'P 1'
#
loop_
_entity.id
_entity.type
_entity.pdbx_description
1 polymer ?
#
loop_
_entity_poly.entity_id
_entity_poly.type
_entity_poly.pdbx_seq_one_letter_code
_entity_poly.pdbx_strand_id
1 'polypeptide(L)'
;MTLNRLAFGLAVALVAAPAFAAEYQAPIDIAYEQFKLDNGLTVIVHEDHKAPIVAVNLWYHVGSKNEKPGRTGFAHLFEHLMFQGSENFKDEFFKPFEKVGTTDQNGTTDFDRTNYFQNVPTTALDMALWMESDRMGHLLGAIDQAKLDEQRGVVQNEKRQGDNSPYGKAFYSILEGVFPDGHPYRWEPIGSMQDLNAAKLEDVKEWFSTWYGPSNTVLVLAGDIDAKSAREKVQQYFGHIAPGGPLAKRDVWAPKMTAPARDEMQDRVAQTRITRVWVAPQSSARAADELGLFARVLGQGKTSRLFQRLVLKDQLVSSVSAFQYGLEIAGLFMIQADLKPGADAAKVEAIIDEELAKLVANGPTPEELRRARVAIEASVIRGAERIGGFGGKADILAECATYARDPGCYKTSLANMAAATPASITAVAKEWLTPNHYTLTISPFAEVKAGAAGVDRTKGVPETAQFPDLVFPKIERGVLRNGIEVVLAERHEVPVVQMRMIFDAGYAADQGRKLGTASFAMNMLDEGTRKRDATAIATRMEELGAQIGVYNSLDVSGATLSALSAQLDGSLELFADVVRNPKFDAAEMNRVKGQWLAQIAQEKTSPNALGMRVLPPLLYGEGHAYAIPLTGSGTEASIQSLTPEDLALFHADFVRANNARIIVVGDTTLKDITARLDRVFGDWLADKKKRPDKNIAEVALPTKARVFLIDKPDAEQSVILAGQLIPSSKAADRLVTQTANTVFGGAFTARINMNLREDKHWAYGAYSYANAALGQRPLMVSAGVQSDKTIESIQELQREFVEFTGKRPATAEEITKVKNDDVRSLPGSFETAAAALGAITDMVVFERPDDYVQTLKASYEAQKDDDIRAAAQKYFQPDALTWVVVGDLGKIEAGIRALNLGEVKVLDADGKVLR
;
A
#
# COMPACT_ATOMS: atom_id res chain seq x y z
N MET A 1 9.23 90.08 38.51
CA MET A 1 10.27 89.51 37.55
C MET A 1 10.27 88.01 37.73
N THR A 2 9.60 87.39 36.90
CA THR A 2 9.48 85.87 36.89
C THR A 2 9.43 85.44 35.47
N LEU A 3 10.39 84.64 35.00
CA LEU A 3 10.40 84.02 33.68
C LEU A 3 9.67 82.71 33.70
N ASN A 4 8.67 82.56 32.85
CA ASN A 4 8.07 81.27 32.53
C ASN A 4 8.88 80.60 31.46
N ARG A 5 9.22 79.35 31.66
CA ARG A 5 9.73 78.43 30.64
C ARG A 5 8.60 77.50 30.20
N LEU A 6 8.15 77.57 28.96
CA LEU A 6 7.30 76.57 28.31
C LEU A 6 8.18 75.44 27.83
N ALA A 7 7.86 74.19 28.22
CA ALA A 7 8.38 72.99 27.69
C ALA A 7 7.42 72.47 26.60
N PHE A 8 7.86 72.40 25.36
CA PHE A 8 7.16 71.70 24.27
C PHE A 8 7.47 70.20 24.33
N GLY A 9 6.48 69.40 24.64
CA GLY A 9 6.54 67.92 24.53
C GLY A 9 6.19 67.49 23.08
N LEU A 10 7.17 66.91 22.40
CA LEU A 10 6.99 66.26 21.11
C LEU A 10 6.38 64.88 21.36
N ALA A 11 5.11 64.69 21.08
CA ALA A 11 4.49 63.36 21.03
C ALA A 11 4.80 62.72 19.67
N VAL A 12 5.70 61.73 19.65
CA VAL A 12 5.93 60.87 18.48
C VAL A 12 4.82 59.87 18.44
N ALA A 13 3.81 60.04 17.57
CA ALA A 13 2.84 59.00 17.25
C ALA A 13 3.51 57.93 16.39
N LEU A 14 3.85 56.77 16.98
CA LEU A 14 4.17 55.57 16.22
C LEU A 14 2.90 55.11 15.50
N VAL A 15 2.82 55.41 14.20
CA VAL A 15 1.86 54.76 13.29
C VAL A 15 2.38 53.36 13.08
N ALA A 16 1.79 52.38 13.79
CA ALA A 16 1.97 50.97 13.47
C ALA A 16 1.31 50.72 12.10
N ALA A 17 2.12 50.62 11.05
CA ALA A 17 1.63 50.13 9.77
C ALA A 17 1.10 48.69 10.00
N PRO A 18 -0.09 48.36 9.46
CA PRO A 18 -0.56 46.97 9.48
C PRO A 18 0.46 46.15 8.69
N ALA A 19 1.12 45.22 9.38
CA ALA A 19 1.87 44.16 8.70
C ALA A 19 0.81 43.39 7.89
N PHE A 20 0.80 43.56 6.58
CA PHE A 20 0.11 42.63 5.70
C PHE A 20 0.75 41.26 5.95
N ALA A 21 0.01 40.37 6.60
CA ALA A 21 0.37 38.96 6.64
C ALA A 21 0.47 38.54 5.16
N ALA A 22 1.63 38.05 4.75
CA ALA A 22 1.76 37.47 3.43
C ALA A 22 0.71 36.38 3.30
N GLU A 23 -0.08 36.46 2.22
CA GLU A 23 -1.12 35.45 1.95
C GLU A 23 -0.42 34.10 1.81
N TYR A 24 -0.89 33.09 2.56
CA TYR A 24 -0.29 31.76 2.50
C TYR A 24 -0.43 31.22 1.07
N GLN A 25 0.70 30.89 0.46
CA GLN A 25 0.72 30.20 -0.82
C GLN A 25 0.91 28.72 -0.57
N ALA A 26 -0.05 27.92 -1.01
CA ALA A 26 0.07 26.47 -0.93
C ALA A 26 1.32 26.02 -1.71
N PRO A 27 2.08 25.06 -1.18
CA PRO A 27 3.33 24.60 -1.80
C PRO A 27 3.13 23.87 -3.12
N ILE A 28 1.87 23.54 -3.44
CA ILE A 28 1.48 22.90 -4.69
C ILE A 28 0.15 23.47 -5.17
N ASP A 29 0.02 23.61 -6.49
CA ASP A 29 -1.20 24.02 -7.17
C ASP A 29 -1.57 22.99 -8.24
N ILE A 30 -2.66 22.24 -8.01
CA ILE A 30 -3.26 21.36 -9.00
C ILE A 30 -4.24 22.22 -9.81
N ALA A 31 -3.77 22.81 -10.92
CA ALA A 31 -4.60 23.62 -11.80
C ALA A 31 -5.71 22.77 -12.42
N TYR A 32 -6.92 23.30 -12.52
CA TYR A 32 -8.05 22.58 -13.12
C TYR A 32 -9.02 23.50 -13.82
N GLU A 33 -9.74 22.94 -14.80
CA GLU A 33 -10.99 23.51 -15.30
C GLU A 33 -12.16 22.69 -14.81
N GLN A 34 -13.26 23.37 -14.46
CA GLN A 34 -14.50 22.72 -14.04
C GLN A 34 -15.66 23.15 -14.91
N PHE A 35 -16.49 22.20 -15.31
CA PHE A 35 -17.76 22.48 -15.98
C PHE A 35 -18.82 21.45 -15.57
N LYS A 36 -20.07 21.74 -15.95
CA LYS A 36 -21.21 20.85 -15.68
C LYS A 36 -21.95 20.58 -16.96
N LEU A 37 -22.34 19.31 -17.20
CA LEU A 37 -23.24 18.96 -18.30
C LEU A 37 -24.70 19.29 -17.95
N ASP A 38 -25.57 19.39 -18.96
CA ASP A 38 -27.00 19.68 -18.78
C ASP A 38 -27.72 18.60 -17.94
N ASN A 39 -27.23 17.36 -17.96
CA ASN A 39 -27.75 16.27 -17.13
C ASN A 39 -27.23 16.27 -15.69
N GLY A 40 -26.42 17.27 -15.33
CA GLY A 40 -25.95 17.44 -13.96
C GLY A 40 -24.59 16.86 -13.63
N LEU A 41 -23.94 16.14 -14.55
CA LEU A 41 -22.58 15.60 -14.32
C LEU A 41 -21.59 16.75 -14.11
N THR A 42 -20.92 16.75 -12.97
CA THR A 42 -19.80 17.67 -12.69
C THR A 42 -18.51 17.08 -13.24
N VAL A 43 -17.80 17.84 -14.06
CA VAL A 43 -16.56 17.41 -14.71
C VAL A 43 -15.42 18.35 -14.33
N ILE A 44 -14.29 17.76 -13.96
CA ILE A 44 -13.06 18.46 -13.62
C ILE A 44 -11.98 17.94 -14.56
N VAL A 45 -11.20 18.84 -15.15
CA VAL A 45 -10.08 18.50 -16.03
C VAL A 45 -8.80 19.10 -15.46
N HIS A 46 -7.79 18.28 -15.27
CA HIS A 46 -6.43 18.69 -14.92
C HIS A 46 -5.48 18.26 -16.03
N GLU A 47 -4.90 19.25 -16.71
CA GLU A 47 -3.91 19.02 -17.77
C GLU A 47 -2.54 18.74 -17.18
N ASP A 48 -1.98 17.55 -17.47
CA ASP A 48 -0.64 17.13 -17.02
C ASP A 48 0.01 16.22 -18.09
N HIS A 49 0.90 16.81 -18.89
CA HIS A 49 1.50 16.14 -20.05
C HIS A 49 2.80 15.37 -19.75
N LYS A 50 3.10 15.13 -18.47
CA LYS A 50 4.35 14.43 -18.05
C LYS A 50 4.40 12.95 -18.48
N ALA A 51 3.25 12.33 -18.70
CA ALA A 51 3.12 10.97 -19.20
C ALA A 51 1.92 10.88 -20.17
N PRO A 52 1.98 10.04 -21.22
CA PRO A 52 0.91 9.94 -22.21
C PRO A 52 -0.25 9.07 -21.72
N ILE A 53 -0.76 9.39 -20.53
CA ILE A 53 -1.88 8.71 -19.87
C ILE A 53 -2.94 9.71 -19.43
N VAL A 54 -4.17 9.23 -19.28
CA VAL A 54 -5.27 9.98 -18.66
C VAL A 54 -5.86 9.13 -17.55
N ALA A 55 -5.92 9.70 -16.35
CA ALA A 55 -6.71 9.16 -15.25
C ALA A 55 -8.17 9.52 -15.46
N VAL A 56 -9.03 8.52 -15.47
CA VAL A 56 -10.49 8.65 -15.47
C VAL A 56 -10.98 8.21 -14.10
N ASN A 57 -11.52 9.14 -13.31
CA ASN A 57 -11.95 8.88 -11.93
C ASN A 57 -13.38 9.40 -11.72
N LEU A 58 -14.31 8.48 -11.48
CA LEU A 58 -15.71 8.79 -11.21
C LEU A 58 -16.01 8.58 -9.74
N TRP A 59 -16.48 9.63 -9.08
CA TRP A 59 -16.94 9.60 -7.69
C TRP A 59 -18.47 9.74 -7.64
N TYR A 60 -19.15 8.66 -7.33
CA TYR A 60 -20.57 8.67 -6.99
C TYR A 60 -20.72 9.02 -5.51
N HIS A 61 -21.48 10.08 -5.24
CA HIS A 61 -21.70 10.57 -3.87
C HIS A 61 -22.71 9.69 -3.13
N VAL A 62 -22.39 8.41 -3.03
CA VAL A 62 -23.18 7.37 -2.37
C VAL A 62 -22.25 6.33 -1.75
N GLY A 63 -22.46 6.04 -0.48
CA GLY A 63 -21.72 5.05 0.29
C GLY A 63 -22.60 4.38 1.33
N SER A 64 -22.00 3.71 2.30
CA SER A 64 -22.78 3.00 3.33
C SER A 64 -23.67 3.91 4.20
N LYS A 65 -23.36 5.21 4.30
CA LYS A 65 -24.25 6.19 4.99
C LYS A 65 -25.64 6.28 4.38
N ASN A 66 -25.81 5.88 3.11
CA ASN A 66 -27.06 5.96 2.38
C ASN A 66 -27.93 4.71 2.55
N GLU A 67 -27.38 3.66 3.16
CA GLU A 67 -28.06 2.41 3.43
C GLU A 67 -29.12 2.56 4.52
N LYS A 68 -30.09 1.65 4.48
CA LYS A 68 -31.14 1.56 5.51
C LYS A 68 -30.77 0.49 6.53
N PRO A 69 -31.08 0.62 7.82
CA PRO A 69 -30.94 -0.47 8.78
C PRO A 69 -31.61 -1.77 8.27
N GLY A 70 -30.92 -2.90 8.40
CA GLY A 70 -31.34 -4.19 7.84
C GLY A 70 -31.00 -4.37 6.36
N ARG A 71 -30.22 -3.45 5.77
CA ARG A 71 -29.73 -3.48 4.39
C ARG A 71 -28.31 -2.94 4.29
N THR A 72 -27.47 -3.33 5.22
CA THR A 72 -26.06 -2.91 5.26
C THR A 72 -25.21 -3.75 4.30
N GLY A 73 -24.19 -3.14 3.71
CA GLY A 73 -23.31 -3.76 2.71
C GLY A 73 -23.81 -3.61 1.27
N PHE A 74 -24.94 -2.90 1.06
CA PHE A 74 -25.51 -2.69 -0.28
C PHE A 74 -24.65 -1.81 -1.17
N ALA A 75 -24.07 -0.74 -0.64
CA ALA A 75 -23.19 0.15 -1.39
C ALA A 75 -21.98 -0.63 -1.95
N HIS A 76 -21.36 -1.45 -1.13
CA HIS A 76 -20.21 -2.27 -1.51
C HIS A 76 -20.58 -3.44 -2.44
N LEU A 77 -21.66 -4.15 -2.12
CA LEU A 77 -22.18 -5.18 -3.04
C LEU A 77 -22.50 -4.59 -4.42
N PHE A 78 -23.01 -3.35 -4.45
CA PHE A 78 -23.29 -2.68 -5.70
C PHE A 78 -22.01 -2.28 -6.45
N GLU A 79 -20.96 -1.88 -5.75
CA GLU A 79 -19.63 -1.68 -6.35
C GLU A 79 -19.20 -2.92 -7.14
N HIS A 80 -19.28 -4.12 -6.54
CA HIS A 80 -18.94 -5.37 -7.21
C HIS A 80 -19.80 -5.64 -8.44
N LEU A 81 -21.11 -5.38 -8.36
CA LEU A 81 -22.03 -5.55 -9.49
C LEU A 81 -21.67 -4.62 -10.67
N MET A 82 -21.09 -3.46 -10.42
CA MET A 82 -20.63 -2.54 -11.47
C MET A 82 -19.47 -3.08 -12.31
N PHE A 83 -18.76 -4.11 -11.86
CA PHE A 83 -17.69 -4.76 -12.61
C PHE A 83 -18.19 -5.92 -13.49
N GLN A 84 -19.43 -6.34 -13.31
CA GLN A 84 -19.99 -7.48 -14.01
C GLN A 84 -20.61 -7.16 -15.39
N GLY A 85 -20.12 -6.10 -16.05
CA GLY A 85 -20.52 -5.64 -17.36
C GLY A 85 -21.76 -4.72 -17.36
N SER A 86 -22.34 -4.48 -18.52
CA SER A 86 -23.45 -3.56 -18.78
C SER A 86 -24.37 -4.10 -19.87
N GLU A 87 -25.42 -3.37 -20.27
CA GLU A 87 -26.34 -3.81 -21.31
C GLU A 87 -25.65 -4.00 -22.67
N ASN A 88 -24.58 -3.24 -22.95
CA ASN A 88 -23.89 -3.27 -24.23
C ASN A 88 -22.53 -3.95 -24.16
N PHE A 89 -21.99 -4.17 -22.95
CA PHE A 89 -20.80 -4.96 -22.71
C PHE A 89 -21.09 -6.08 -21.71
N LYS A 90 -20.99 -7.33 -22.17
CA LYS A 90 -21.46 -8.50 -21.45
C LYS A 90 -20.34 -9.45 -21.04
N ASP A 91 -19.29 -8.87 -20.51
CA ASP A 91 -18.12 -9.57 -19.98
C ASP A 91 -17.59 -8.82 -18.75
N GLU A 92 -16.57 -9.35 -18.11
CA GLU A 92 -15.92 -8.77 -16.94
C GLU A 92 -15.26 -7.42 -17.31
N PHE A 93 -15.50 -6.38 -16.46
CA PHE A 93 -15.19 -4.98 -16.75
C PHE A 93 -13.69 -4.72 -16.97
N PHE A 94 -12.79 -5.46 -16.31
CA PHE A 94 -11.35 -5.27 -16.43
C PHE A 94 -10.76 -5.77 -17.75
N LYS A 95 -11.39 -6.72 -18.43
CA LYS A 95 -10.85 -7.34 -19.64
C LYS A 95 -10.47 -6.36 -20.78
N PRO A 96 -11.27 -5.34 -21.11
CA PRO A 96 -10.87 -4.35 -22.10
C PRO A 96 -9.68 -3.49 -21.65
N PHE A 97 -9.65 -3.17 -20.35
CA PHE A 97 -8.62 -2.35 -19.76
C PHE A 97 -7.26 -3.08 -19.72
N GLU A 98 -7.23 -4.37 -19.40
CA GLU A 98 -6.03 -5.20 -19.52
C GLU A 98 -5.49 -5.25 -20.96
N LYS A 99 -6.35 -5.22 -21.98
CA LYS A 99 -5.93 -5.23 -23.37
C LYS A 99 -5.23 -3.94 -23.82
N VAL A 100 -5.45 -2.83 -23.11
CA VAL A 100 -4.91 -1.51 -23.49
C VAL A 100 -3.75 -1.06 -22.63
N GLY A 101 -3.35 -1.85 -21.62
CA GLY A 101 -2.24 -1.54 -20.71
C GLY A 101 -2.62 -0.49 -19.66
N THR A 102 -3.80 -0.60 -19.10
CA THR A 102 -4.29 0.24 -18.01
C THR A 102 -3.47 0.03 -16.74
N THR A 103 -3.22 1.11 -16.01
CA THR A 103 -2.58 1.06 -14.69
C THR A 103 -3.53 1.64 -13.63
N ASP A 104 -3.30 1.28 -12.36
CA ASP A 104 -4.06 1.81 -11.20
C ASP A 104 -5.59 1.68 -11.33
N GLN A 105 -6.10 0.64 -11.95
CA GLN A 105 -7.55 0.43 -12.05
C GLN A 105 -8.11 -0.18 -10.76
N ASN A 106 -9.21 0.39 -10.26
CA ASN A 106 -9.91 -0.12 -9.09
C ASN A 106 -11.32 0.47 -8.95
N GLY A 107 -12.12 -0.10 -8.04
CA GLY A 107 -13.29 0.51 -7.43
C GLY A 107 -13.18 0.44 -5.93
N THR A 108 -13.78 1.39 -5.22
CA THR A 108 -13.83 1.37 -3.76
C THR A 108 -15.11 2.00 -3.24
N THR A 109 -15.62 1.43 -2.16
CA THR A 109 -16.75 1.97 -1.41
C THR A 109 -16.31 2.37 -0.01
N ASP A 110 -16.67 3.58 0.40
CA ASP A 110 -16.49 4.10 1.74
C ASP A 110 -17.86 4.48 2.34
N PHE A 111 -17.87 5.09 3.50
CA PHE A 111 -19.09 5.59 4.13
C PHE A 111 -19.82 6.61 3.26
N ASP A 112 -19.08 7.46 2.55
CA ASP A 112 -19.61 8.65 1.91
C ASP A 112 -19.69 8.58 0.39
N ARG A 113 -18.90 7.70 -0.24
CA ARG A 113 -18.77 7.63 -1.69
C ARG A 113 -18.48 6.23 -2.18
N THR A 114 -18.79 5.98 -3.45
CA THR A 114 -18.27 4.86 -4.23
C THR A 114 -17.56 5.43 -5.44
N ASN A 115 -16.31 5.02 -5.68
CA ASN A 115 -15.58 5.51 -6.85
C ASN A 115 -15.03 4.39 -7.70
N TYR A 116 -14.78 4.72 -8.97
CA TYR A 116 -14.15 3.85 -9.94
C TYR A 116 -13.11 4.67 -10.69
N PHE A 117 -11.91 4.11 -10.83
CA PHE A 117 -10.84 4.81 -11.51
C PHE A 117 -9.91 3.88 -12.27
N GLN A 118 -9.31 4.42 -13.31
CA GLN A 118 -8.27 3.78 -14.11
C GLN A 118 -7.38 4.83 -14.77
N ASN A 119 -6.10 4.54 -14.89
CA ASN A 119 -5.18 5.31 -15.70
C ASN A 119 -5.00 4.60 -17.04
N VAL A 120 -5.45 5.21 -18.12
CA VAL A 120 -5.39 4.63 -19.46
C VAL A 120 -4.40 5.40 -20.35
N PRO A 121 -3.73 4.73 -21.30
CA PRO A 121 -3.05 5.44 -22.38
C PRO A 121 -3.99 6.43 -23.08
N THR A 122 -3.50 7.58 -23.52
CA THR A 122 -4.30 8.64 -24.16
C THR A 122 -5.18 8.13 -25.29
N THR A 123 -4.70 7.15 -26.05
CA THR A 123 -5.41 6.52 -27.17
C THR A 123 -6.55 5.59 -26.74
N ALA A 124 -6.57 5.18 -25.47
CA ALA A 124 -7.62 4.35 -24.91
C ALA A 124 -8.69 5.15 -24.15
N LEU A 125 -8.60 6.49 -24.12
CA LEU A 125 -9.54 7.33 -23.39
C LEU A 125 -10.98 7.15 -23.87
N ASP A 126 -11.21 7.07 -25.17
CA ASP A 126 -12.57 6.86 -25.72
C ASP A 126 -13.17 5.53 -25.24
N MET A 127 -12.37 4.47 -25.17
CA MET A 127 -12.80 3.19 -24.60
C MET A 127 -13.16 3.34 -23.12
N ALA A 128 -12.31 4.01 -22.32
CA ALA A 128 -12.57 4.21 -20.91
C ALA A 128 -13.86 5.01 -20.67
N LEU A 129 -14.06 6.10 -21.39
CA LEU A 129 -15.27 6.92 -21.29
C LEU A 129 -16.52 6.16 -21.78
N TRP A 130 -16.38 5.34 -22.81
CA TRP A 130 -17.46 4.47 -23.25
C TRP A 130 -17.85 3.47 -22.16
N MET A 131 -16.87 2.78 -21.59
CA MET A 131 -17.10 1.78 -20.53
C MET A 131 -17.76 2.40 -19.30
N GLU A 132 -17.25 3.56 -18.86
CA GLU A 132 -17.79 4.28 -17.71
C GLU A 132 -19.19 4.83 -17.95
N SER A 133 -19.45 5.39 -19.12
CA SER A 133 -20.77 5.88 -19.47
C SER A 133 -21.79 4.77 -19.68
N ASP A 134 -21.36 3.62 -20.19
CA ASP A 134 -22.24 2.48 -20.40
C ASP A 134 -22.68 1.89 -19.06
N ARG A 135 -21.77 1.70 -18.10
CA ARG A 135 -22.18 1.25 -16.76
C ARG A 135 -22.96 2.30 -15.97
N MET A 136 -22.73 3.60 -16.19
CA MET A 136 -23.53 4.66 -15.56
C MET A 136 -24.98 4.72 -16.10
N GLY A 137 -25.14 4.59 -17.41
CA GLY A 137 -26.43 4.79 -18.08
C GLY A 137 -27.20 3.51 -18.43
N HIS A 138 -26.50 2.37 -18.57
CA HIS A 138 -27.02 1.13 -19.18
C HIS A 138 -26.67 -0.13 -18.36
N LEU A 139 -26.81 -0.07 -17.04
CA LEU A 139 -26.50 -1.18 -16.15
C LEU A 139 -27.71 -2.07 -15.84
N LEU A 140 -28.89 -1.47 -15.62
CA LEU A 140 -30.03 -2.16 -15.01
C LEU A 140 -30.57 -3.38 -15.78
N GLY A 141 -30.61 -3.31 -17.11
CA GLY A 141 -31.03 -4.44 -17.96
C GLY A 141 -30.01 -5.56 -17.97
N ALA A 142 -28.91 -5.32 -17.38
CA ALA A 142 -27.79 -6.21 -17.31
C ALA A 142 -27.62 -6.89 -15.95
N ILE A 143 -28.27 -6.50 -14.88
CA ILE A 143 -28.23 -7.16 -13.58
C ILE A 143 -29.38 -8.17 -13.46
N ASP A 144 -29.07 -9.43 -13.25
CA ASP A 144 -30.01 -10.51 -12.99
C ASP A 144 -29.77 -11.20 -11.64
N GLN A 145 -30.63 -12.14 -11.28
CA GLN A 145 -30.57 -12.85 -10.00
C GLN A 145 -29.27 -13.64 -9.87
N ALA A 146 -28.78 -14.20 -10.96
CA ALA A 146 -27.60 -15.02 -10.94
C ALA A 146 -26.37 -14.19 -10.58
N LYS A 147 -26.21 -12.95 -11.14
CA LYS A 147 -25.16 -11.98 -10.80
C LYS A 147 -25.21 -11.53 -9.36
N LEU A 148 -26.37 -11.21 -8.91
CA LEU A 148 -26.54 -10.83 -7.52
C LEU A 148 -26.06 -11.95 -6.60
N ASP A 149 -26.41 -13.19 -6.90
CA ASP A 149 -26.05 -14.33 -6.05
C ASP A 149 -24.56 -14.63 -6.07
N GLU A 150 -23.87 -14.40 -7.22
CA GLU A 150 -22.41 -14.51 -7.35
C GLU A 150 -21.70 -13.43 -6.55
N GLN A 151 -21.98 -12.18 -6.85
CA GLN A 151 -21.25 -11.07 -6.21
C GLN A 151 -21.56 -10.97 -4.71
N ARG A 152 -22.75 -11.39 -4.29
CA ARG A 152 -23.04 -11.61 -2.88
C ARG A 152 -22.03 -12.57 -2.25
N GLY A 153 -21.72 -13.67 -2.91
CA GLY A 153 -20.74 -14.63 -2.43
C GLY A 153 -19.32 -14.09 -2.40
N VAL A 154 -18.92 -13.31 -3.42
CA VAL A 154 -17.59 -12.64 -3.42
C VAL A 154 -17.48 -11.69 -2.25
N VAL A 155 -18.44 -10.79 -2.03
CA VAL A 155 -18.46 -9.84 -0.90
C VAL A 155 -18.49 -10.57 0.45
N GLN A 156 -19.22 -11.67 0.55
CA GLN A 156 -19.22 -12.50 1.75
C GLN A 156 -17.87 -13.17 2.01
N ASN A 157 -17.16 -13.61 0.97
CA ASN A 157 -15.81 -14.16 1.10
C ASN A 157 -14.81 -13.08 1.53
N GLU A 158 -14.93 -11.90 0.95
CA GLU A 158 -14.10 -10.74 1.34
C GLU A 158 -14.33 -10.34 2.79
N LYS A 159 -15.60 -10.26 3.22
CA LYS A 159 -15.94 -10.03 4.63
C LYS A 159 -15.31 -11.06 5.55
N ARG A 160 -15.35 -12.34 5.18
CA ARG A 160 -14.72 -13.40 5.96
C ARG A 160 -13.21 -13.27 6.01
N GLN A 161 -12.57 -12.87 4.91
CA GLN A 161 -11.14 -12.61 4.87
C GLN A 161 -10.78 -11.44 5.80
N GLY A 162 -11.58 -10.36 5.77
CA GLY A 162 -11.46 -9.23 6.69
C GLY A 162 -11.62 -9.66 8.15
N ASP A 163 -12.70 -10.39 8.45
CA ASP A 163 -13.02 -10.89 9.79
C ASP A 163 -11.96 -11.90 10.33
N ASN A 164 -11.24 -12.60 9.44
CA ASN A 164 -10.14 -13.49 9.79
C ASN A 164 -8.78 -12.78 9.95
N SER A 165 -8.68 -11.55 9.51
CA SER A 165 -7.46 -10.76 9.71
C SER A 165 -7.29 -10.38 11.17
N PRO A 166 -6.06 -10.31 11.70
CA PRO A 166 -5.84 -9.82 13.06
C PRO A 166 -6.49 -8.46 13.28
N TYR A 167 -7.29 -8.35 14.32
CA TYR A 167 -8.11 -7.17 14.66
C TYR A 167 -9.21 -6.82 13.65
N GLY A 168 -9.54 -7.71 12.71
CA GLY A 168 -10.46 -7.45 11.60
C GLY A 168 -11.88 -7.07 12.03
N LYS A 169 -12.29 -7.45 13.24
CA LYS A 169 -13.61 -7.13 13.81
C LYS A 169 -13.65 -5.87 14.68
N ALA A 170 -12.49 -5.21 14.85
CA ALA A 170 -12.39 -4.08 15.76
C ALA A 170 -13.29 -2.90 15.35
N PHE A 171 -13.33 -2.62 14.05
CA PHE A 171 -13.97 -1.40 13.56
C PHE A 171 -15.50 -1.47 13.68
N TYR A 172 -16.12 -2.66 13.59
CA TYR A 172 -17.55 -2.85 13.86
C TYR A 172 -17.91 -2.37 15.28
N SER A 173 -17.20 -2.89 16.29
CA SER A 173 -17.41 -2.49 17.69
C SER A 173 -17.15 -1.01 17.93
N ILE A 174 -16.16 -0.43 17.25
CA ILE A 174 -15.86 1.00 17.34
C ILE A 174 -17.04 1.82 16.84
N LEU A 175 -17.54 1.53 15.64
CA LEU A 175 -18.66 2.30 15.05
C LEU A 175 -19.93 2.18 15.88
N GLU A 176 -20.26 0.98 16.35
CA GLU A 176 -21.39 0.75 17.23
C GLU A 176 -21.25 1.43 18.58
N GLY A 177 -20.02 1.51 19.11
CA GLY A 177 -19.73 2.12 20.41
C GLY A 177 -19.72 3.64 20.41
N VAL A 178 -19.39 4.29 19.29
CA VAL A 178 -19.27 5.76 19.23
C VAL A 178 -20.48 6.45 18.60
N PHE A 179 -21.18 5.80 17.66
CA PHE A 179 -22.32 6.38 16.98
C PHE A 179 -23.66 5.87 17.56
N PRO A 180 -24.61 6.76 17.84
CA PRO A 180 -25.91 6.37 18.36
C PRO A 180 -26.76 5.61 17.33
N ASP A 181 -27.82 4.94 17.79
CA ASP A 181 -28.79 4.29 16.92
C ASP A 181 -29.36 5.26 15.90
N GLY A 182 -29.42 4.79 14.64
CA GLY A 182 -29.89 5.59 13.51
C GLY A 182 -28.82 6.50 12.89
N HIS A 183 -27.61 6.57 13.44
CA HIS A 183 -26.52 7.30 12.81
C HIS A 183 -26.02 6.55 11.57
N PRO A 184 -25.80 7.23 10.41
CA PRO A 184 -25.43 6.59 9.15
C PRO A 184 -24.06 5.92 9.16
N TYR A 185 -23.17 6.26 10.08
CA TYR A 185 -21.84 5.67 10.22
C TYR A 185 -21.76 4.57 11.30
N ARG A 186 -22.89 4.02 11.72
CA ARG A 186 -22.91 3.01 12.77
C ARG A 186 -22.48 1.61 12.28
N TRP A 187 -22.35 1.40 10.99
CA TRP A 187 -21.88 0.14 10.36
C TRP A 187 -20.86 0.38 9.28
N GLU A 188 -20.01 -0.62 9.04
CA GLU A 188 -19.00 -0.58 7.98
C GLU A 188 -19.60 -0.78 6.58
N PRO A 189 -18.94 -0.27 5.53
CA PRO A 189 -19.36 -0.47 4.13
C PRO A 189 -19.52 -1.92 3.72
N ILE A 190 -18.76 -2.86 4.30
CA ILE A 190 -18.86 -4.30 4.00
C ILE A 190 -20.21 -4.92 4.46
N GLY A 191 -20.90 -4.29 5.41
CA GLY A 191 -22.20 -4.69 5.93
C GLY A 191 -22.21 -5.97 6.77
N SER A 192 -23.41 -6.47 7.06
CA SER A 192 -23.62 -7.69 7.82
C SER A 192 -23.88 -8.89 6.90
N MET A 193 -23.47 -10.10 7.32
CA MET A 193 -23.77 -11.35 6.58
C MET A 193 -25.28 -11.57 6.44
N GLN A 194 -26.06 -11.17 7.45
CA GLN A 194 -27.50 -11.29 7.45
C GLN A 194 -28.13 -10.40 6.37
N ASP A 195 -27.73 -9.14 6.30
CA ASP A 195 -28.27 -8.16 5.34
C ASP A 195 -27.85 -8.50 3.91
N LEU A 196 -26.61 -8.91 3.70
CA LEU A 196 -26.13 -9.40 2.40
C LEU A 196 -26.94 -10.61 1.91
N ASN A 197 -27.25 -11.55 2.80
CA ASN A 197 -28.11 -12.70 2.46
C ASN A 197 -29.55 -12.29 2.12
N ALA A 198 -30.06 -11.22 2.75
CA ALA A 198 -31.41 -10.73 2.53
C ALA A 198 -31.56 -9.86 1.28
N ALA A 199 -30.46 -9.46 0.63
CA ALA A 199 -30.43 -8.62 -0.55
C ALA A 199 -31.19 -9.23 -1.73
N LYS A 200 -32.13 -8.48 -2.31
CA LYS A 200 -32.94 -8.88 -3.45
C LYS A 200 -32.61 -8.07 -4.70
N LEU A 201 -32.91 -8.63 -5.87
CA LEU A 201 -32.68 -7.97 -7.15
C LEU A 201 -33.38 -6.61 -7.25
N GLU A 202 -34.63 -6.53 -6.70
CA GLU A 202 -35.40 -5.29 -6.68
C GLU A 202 -34.71 -4.19 -5.86
N ASP A 203 -34.08 -4.56 -4.73
CA ASP A 203 -33.36 -3.63 -3.85
C ASP A 203 -32.13 -3.06 -4.56
N VAL A 204 -31.41 -3.92 -5.29
CA VAL A 204 -30.24 -3.52 -6.09
C VAL A 204 -30.65 -2.55 -7.21
N LYS A 205 -31.78 -2.80 -7.89
CA LYS A 205 -32.31 -1.92 -8.93
C LYS A 205 -32.81 -0.58 -8.35
N GLU A 206 -33.48 -0.60 -7.18
CA GLU A 206 -33.86 0.61 -6.44
C GLU A 206 -32.62 1.44 -6.07
N TRP A 207 -31.57 0.78 -5.57
CA TRP A 207 -30.31 1.43 -5.19
C TRP A 207 -29.67 2.18 -6.36
N PHE A 208 -29.51 1.52 -7.52
CA PHE A 208 -28.98 2.14 -8.72
C PHE A 208 -29.81 3.33 -9.17
N SER A 209 -31.12 3.13 -9.34
CA SER A 209 -32.04 4.17 -9.82
C SER A 209 -32.07 5.39 -8.90
N THR A 210 -31.81 5.20 -7.60
CA THR A 210 -31.81 6.27 -6.61
C THR A 210 -30.50 7.05 -6.60
N TRP A 211 -29.35 6.36 -6.64
CA TRP A 211 -28.09 6.95 -6.28
C TRP A 211 -27.09 7.11 -7.45
N TYR A 212 -27.21 6.25 -8.48
CA TYR A 212 -26.27 6.24 -9.60
C TYR A 212 -26.85 7.04 -10.79
N GLY A 213 -26.26 8.18 -11.02
CA GLY A 213 -26.63 9.05 -12.13
C GLY A 213 -25.74 10.28 -12.22
N PRO A 214 -25.72 10.96 -13.36
CA PRO A 214 -24.86 12.11 -13.61
C PRO A 214 -24.97 13.21 -12.55
N SER A 215 -26.17 13.51 -12.07
CA SER A 215 -26.39 14.59 -11.09
C SER A 215 -25.77 14.32 -9.70
N ASN A 216 -25.43 13.05 -9.41
CA ASN A 216 -24.80 12.61 -8.15
C ASN A 216 -23.32 12.22 -8.35
N THR A 217 -22.71 12.61 -9.46
CA THR A 217 -21.39 12.13 -9.86
C THR A 217 -20.44 13.28 -10.15
N VAL A 218 -19.20 13.15 -9.71
CA VAL A 218 -18.04 13.95 -10.13
C VAL A 218 -17.16 13.08 -11.00
N LEU A 219 -16.89 13.50 -12.23
CA LEU A 219 -15.91 12.90 -13.14
C LEU A 219 -14.66 13.77 -13.17
N VAL A 220 -13.51 13.20 -12.85
CA VAL A 220 -12.22 13.88 -13.03
C VAL A 220 -11.45 13.21 -14.16
N LEU A 221 -11.01 14.00 -15.12
CA LEU A 221 -10.05 13.63 -16.15
C LEU A 221 -8.73 14.37 -15.85
N ALA A 222 -7.69 13.63 -15.54
CA ALA A 222 -6.37 14.20 -15.24
C ALA A 222 -5.30 13.54 -16.10
N GLY A 223 -4.40 14.31 -16.67
CA GLY A 223 -3.30 13.81 -17.49
C GLY A 223 -3.17 14.48 -18.84
N ASP A 224 -2.72 13.74 -19.84
CA ASP A 224 -2.41 14.23 -21.18
C ASP A 224 -3.69 14.43 -22.02
N ILE A 225 -4.49 15.40 -21.59
CA ILE A 225 -5.74 15.82 -22.24
C ILE A 225 -5.99 17.31 -22.02
N ASP A 226 -6.39 18.04 -23.04
CA ASP A 226 -6.84 19.43 -22.90
C ASP A 226 -8.33 19.53 -22.55
N ALA A 227 -8.71 20.62 -21.88
CA ALA A 227 -10.07 20.82 -21.38
C ALA A 227 -11.13 20.88 -22.50
N LYS A 228 -10.80 21.33 -23.71
CA LYS A 228 -11.72 21.37 -24.84
C LYS A 228 -12.03 19.95 -25.34
N SER A 229 -11.00 19.13 -25.56
CA SER A 229 -11.14 17.74 -25.98
C SER A 229 -11.90 16.93 -24.92
N ALA A 230 -11.58 17.14 -23.63
CA ALA A 230 -12.30 16.54 -22.51
C ALA A 230 -13.80 16.87 -22.56
N ARG A 231 -14.15 18.15 -22.75
CA ARG A 231 -15.57 18.59 -22.83
C ARG A 231 -16.31 17.93 -23.99
N GLU A 232 -15.70 17.88 -25.16
CA GLU A 232 -16.31 17.26 -26.37
C GLU A 232 -16.54 15.76 -26.13
N LYS A 233 -15.55 15.05 -25.63
CA LYS A 233 -15.65 13.61 -25.33
C LYS A 233 -16.67 13.30 -24.23
N VAL A 234 -16.62 14.02 -23.11
CA VAL A 234 -17.56 13.78 -21.99
C VAL A 234 -19.00 14.10 -22.43
N GLN A 235 -19.22 15.18 -23.20
CA GLN A 235 -20.54 15.47 -23.77
C GLN A 235 -21.02 14.33 -24.69
N GLN A 236 -20.14 13.75 -25.49
CA GLN A 236 -20.46 12.66 -26.41
C GLN A 236 -20.90 11.40 -25.67
N TYR A 237 -20.11 10.98 -24.66
CA TYR A 237 -20.32 9.72 -23.97
C TYR A 237 -21.37 9.80 -22.85
N PHE A 238 -21.42 10.90 -22.09
CA PHE A 238 -22.28 11.02 -20.90
C PHE A 238 -23.50 11.92 -21.10
N GLY A 239 -23.49 12.80 -22.08
CA GLY A 239 -24.51 13.84 -22.23
C GLY A 239 -25.94 13.35 -22.46
N HIS A 240 -26.12 12.13 -22.97
CA HIS A 240 -27.41 11.51 -23.21
C HIS A 240 -28.01 10.77 -21.99
N ILE A 241 -27.19 10.53 -20.97
CA ILE A 241 -27.62 9.77 -19.79
C ILE A 241 -28.59 10.61 -18.96
N ALA A 242 -29.67 9.99 -18.51
CA ALA A 242 -30.68 10.67 -17.69
C ALA A 242 -30.05 11.15 -16.35
N PRO A 243 -30.39 12.33 -15.85
CA PRO A 243 -29.73 12.98 -14.73
C PRO A 243 -29.81 12.20 -13.40
N GLY A 244 -30.76 11.30 -13.25
CA GLY A 244 -31.13 10.73 -11.95
C GLY A 244 -32.07 11.63 -11.15
N GLY A 245 -32.47 11.18 -9.98
CA GLY A 245 -33.32 11.97 -9.07
C GLY A 245 -32.52 13.05 -8.33
N PRO A 246 -33.18 14.16 -7.91
CA PRO A 246 -32.56 15.13 -7.02
C PRO A 246 -32.33 14.49 -5.64
N LEU A 247 -31.08 14.51 -5.17
CA LEU A 247 -30.68 13.92 -3.91
C LEU A 247 -30.48 15.01 -2.85
N ALA A 248 -31.11 14.84 -1.68
CA ALA A 248 -30.88 15.70 -0.54
C ALA A 248 -29.51 15.40 0.07
N LYS A 249 -28.73 16.45 0.33
CA LYS A 249 -27.50 16.31 1.13
C LYS A 249 -27.89 16.02 2.59
N ARG A 250 -27.18 15.07 3.23
CA ARG A 250 -27.32 14.87 4.68
C ARG A 250 -26.68 16.02 5.45
N ASP A 251 -27.31 16.45 6.52
CA ASP A 251 -26.73 17.44 7.42
C ASP A 251 -25.56 16.84 8.22
N VAL A 252 -24.63 17.70 8.61
CA VAL A 252 -23.56 17.34 9.55
C VAL A 252 -24.17 16.85 10.85
N TRP A 253 -23.74 15.67 11.28
CA TRP A 253 -24.16 15.06 12.51
C TRP A 253 -22.97 14.37 13.20
N ALA A 254 -22.25 15.13 14.05
CA ALA A 254 -21.14 14.66 14.84
C ALA A 254 -21.53 14.59 16.33
N PRO A 255 -22.20 13.52 16.77
CA PRO A 255 -22.72 13.40 18.12
C PRO A 255 -21.58 13.19 19.12
N LYS A 256 -21.37 14.11 20.05
CA LYS A 256 -20.40 13.93 21.14
C LYS A 256 -20.93 12.92 22.15
N MET A 257 -20.10 11.99 22.58
CA MET A 257 -20.45 11.02 23.62
C MET A 257 -20.76 11.75 24.95
N THR A 258 -21.84 11.34 25.64
CA THR A 258 -22.28 11.93 26.92
C THR A 258 -21.70 11.22 28.12
N ALA A 259 -21.16 10.01 27.96
CA ALA A 259 -20.49 9.21 28.97
C ALA A 259 -19.38 8.37 28.31
N PRO A 260 -18.33 7.98 29.04
CA PRO A 260 -17.36 7.02 28.53
C PRO A 260 -17.99 5.64 28.37
N ALA A 261 -17.57 4.91 27.34
CA ALA A 261 -17.99 3.53 27.10
C ALA A 261 -16.75 2.64 26.86
N ARG A 262 -16.89 1.35 27.16
CA ARG A 262 -15.80 0.37 27.02
C ARG A 262 -16.36 -0.97 26.62
N ASP A 263 -15.67 -1.62 25.67
CA ASP A 263 -15.87 -3.01 25.30
C ASP A 263 -14.55 -3.78 25.31
N GLU A 264 -14.68 -5.08 25.54
CA GLU A 264 -13.57 -6.03 25.48
C GLU A 264 -13.95 -7.17 24.54
N MET A 265 -13.03 -7.53 23.64
CA MET A 265 -13.22 -8.67 22.75
C MET A 265 -11.95 -9.51 22.66
N GLN A 266 -12.11 -10.74 22.19
CA GLN A 266 -11.00 -11.62 21.90
C GLN A 266 -10.90 -11.84 20.39
N ASP A 267 -9.66 -11.97 19.88
CA ASP A 267 -9.38 -12.22 18.47
C ASP A 267 -8.08 -13.02 18.31
N ARG A 268 -7.81 -13.51 17.08
CA ARG A 268 -6.58 -14.24 16.73
C ARG A 268 -5.41 -13.31 16.50
N VAL A 269 -5.00 -12.64 17.55
CA VAL A 269 -3.96 -11.63 17.54
C VAL A 269 -2.79 -12.04 18.43
N ALA A 270 -1.58 -11.62 18.06
CA ALA A 270 -0.38 -11.90 18.86
C ALA A 270 -0.24 -10.95 20.07
N GLN A 271 -0.91 -9.80 20.03
CA GLN A 271 -0.78 -8.74 21.02
C GLN A 271 -2.15 -8.18 21.41
N THR A 272 -2.25 -7.73 22.68
CA THR A 272 -3.40 -6.94 23.10
C THR A 272 -3.33 -5.57 22.46
N ARG A 273 -4.44 -5.11 21.86
CA ARG A 273 -4.62 -3.76 21.31
C ARG A 273 -5.61 -2.97 22.15
N ILE A 274 -5.25 -1.75 22.50
CA ILE A 274 -6.15 -0.77 23.10
C ILE A 274 -6.42 0.31 22.05
N THR A 275 -7.70 0.57 21.75
CA THR A 275 -8.11 1.65 20.86
C THR A 275 -9.04 2.58 21.63
N ARG A 276 -8.72 3.89 21.66
CA ARG A 276 -9.58 4.95 22.19
C ARG A 276 -10.11 5.80 21.08
N VAL A 277 -11.40 6.11 21.11
CA VAL A 277 -12.08 6.77 20.00
C VAL A 277 -13.01 7.87 20.52
N TRP A 278 -12.94 9.04 19.89
CA TRP A 278 -13.87 10.16 20.02
C TRP A 278 -14.53 10.41 18.67
N VAL A 279 -15.79 10.81 18.70
CA VAL A 279 -16.38 11.44 17.52
C VAL A 279 -15.68 12.79 17.29
N ALA A 280 -15.34 13.09 16.06
CA ALA A 280 -14.61 14.28 15.64
C ALA A 280 -15.44 15.09 14.61
N PRO A 281 -15.07 16.34 14.32
CA PRO A 281 -15.74 17.13 13.30
C PRO A 281 -15.57 16.51 11.92
N GLN A 282 -16.48 16.84 10.99
CA GLN A 282 -16.42 16.44 9.59
C GLN A 282 -15.14 16.93 8.92
N SER A 283 -14.68 16.19 7.89
CA SER A 283 -13.40 16.41 7.20
C SER A 283 -13.21 17.82 6.64
N SER A 284 -14.29 18.47 6.18
CA SER A 284 -14.26 19.84 5.63
C SER A 284 -14.17 20.96 6.67
N ALA A 285 -14.21 20.64 7.97
CA ALA A 285 -14.13 21.64 9.03
C ALA A 285 -12.68 21.99 9.38
N ARG A 286 -12.40 23.28 9.59
CA ARG A 286 -11.09 23.73 10.10
C ARG A 286 -10.66 23.00 11.38
N ALA A 287 -11.60 22.67 12.26
CA ALA A 287 -11.32 21.91 13.47
C ALA A 287 -10.76 20.50 13.17
N ALA A 288 -11.11 19.89 12.03
CA ALA A 288 -10.54 18.62 11.60
C ALA A 288 -9.06 18.79 11.22
N ASP A 289 -8.69 19.85 10.49
CA ASP A 289 -7.30 20.15 10.15
C ASP A 289 -6.45 20.37 11.43
N GLU A 290 -7.00 21.10 12.41
CA GLU A 290 -6.32 21.37 13.68
C GLU A 290 -6.18 20.11 14.55
N LEU A 291 -7.19 19.21 14.55
CA LEU A 291 -7.09 17.89 15.20
C LEU A 291 -6.10 16.97 14.47
N GLY A 292 -5.97 17.06 13.17
CA GLY A 292 -4.92 16.36 12.43
C GLY A 292 -3.51 16.74 12.89
N LEU A 293 -3.26 18.05 13.08
CA LEU A 293 -1.99 18.53 13.64
C LEU A 293 -1.80 18.06 15.10
N PHE A 294 -2.86 18.09 15.90
CA PHE A 294 -2.85 17.59 17.28
C PHE A 294 -2.52 16.09 17.32
N ALA A 295 -3.17 15.28 16.49
CA ALA A 295 -2.93 13.85 16.39
C ALA A 295 -1.47 13.53 16.03
N ARG A 296 -0.90 14.30 15.10
CA ARG A 296 0.50 14.14 14.71
C ARG A 296 1.47 14.39 15.86
N VAL A 297 1.28 15.46 16.60
CA VAL A 297 2.09 15.77 17.79
C VAL A 297 1.90 14.71 18.89
N LEU A 298 0.67 14.21 19.05
CA LEU A 298 0.35 13.23 20.10
C LEU A 298 0.94 11.85 19.82
N GLY A 299 0.75 11.30 18.59
CA GLY A 299 0.99 9.88 18.35
C GLY A 299 1.53 9.50 16.96
N GLN A 300 1.98 10.44 16.11
CA GLN A 300 2.55 10.07 14.79
C GLN A 300 4.06 10.31 14.74
N GLY A 301 4.81 9.25 14.41
CA GLY A 301 6.25 9.27 14.28
C GLY A 301 7.00 9.18 15.61
N LYS A 302 8.33 8.97 15.52
CA LYS A 302 9.19 8.73 16.69
C LYS A 302 9.30 9.94 17.63
N THR A 303 9.00 11.15 17.16
CA THR A 303 9.03 12.39 17.95
C THR A 303 7.74 12.70 18.69
N SER A 304 6.68 11.97 18.44
CA SER A 304 5.37 12.17 19.07
C SER A 304 5.39 11.81 20.55
N ARG A 305 4.54 12.47 21.35
CA ARG A 305 4.58 12.34 22.81
C ARG A 305 4.31 10.93 23.30
N LEU A 306 3.32 10.25 22.72
CA LEU A 306 3.00 8.86 23.09
C LEU A 306 4.10 7.90 22.68
N PHE A 307 4.71 8.06 21.50
CA PHE A 307 5.83 7.21 21.09
C PHE A 307 7.02 7.39 22.02
N GLN A 308 7.40 8.63 22.32
CA GLN A 308 8.49 8.96 23.27
C GLN A 308 8.25 8.30 24.63
N ARG A 309 6.99 8.33 25.12
CA ARG A 309 6.67 7.82 26.45
C ARG A 309 6.48 6.31 26.45
N LEU A 310 5.61 5.77 25.60
CA LEU A 310 5.19 4.37 25.65
C LEU A 310 6.16 3.41 24.97
N VAL A 311 6.81 3.83 23.88
CA VAL A 311 7.70 2.97 23.06
C VAL A 311 9.16 3.14 23.51
N LEU A 312 9.67 4.37 23.62
CA LEU A 312 11.08 4.61 23.91
C LEU A 312 11.39 4.56 25.39
N LYS A 313 10.63 5.29 26.22
CA LYS A 313 10.93 5.43 27.66
C LYS A 313 10.45 4.24 28.48
N ASP A 314 9.15 3.99 28.49
CA ASP A 314 8.52 3.01 29.38
C ASP A 314 8.45 1.62 28.72
N GLN A 315 8.63 1.51 27.43
CA GLN A 315 8.74 0.28 26.60
C GLN A 315 7.58 -0.72 26.79
N LEU A 316 6.38 -0.20 27.05
CA LEU A 316 5.18 -1.00 27.34
C LEU A 316 4.45 -1.45 26.06
N VAL A 317 4.64 -0.76 24.93
CA VAL A 317 3.96 -1.06 23.68
C VAL A 317 4.98 -1.31 22.56
N SER A 318 4.60 -2.08 21.56
CA SER A 318 5.37 -2.27 20.33
C SER A 318 5.13 -1.12 19.35
N SER A 319 3.87 -0.62 19.32
CA SER A 319 3.48 0.50 18.49
C SER A 319 2.45 1.38 19.21
N VAL A 320 2.41 2.66 18.86
CA VAL A 320 1.35 3.58 19.25
C VAL A 320 1.14 4.60 18.14
N SER A 321 -0.12 4.92 17.85
CA SER A 321 -0.50 5.95 16.89
C SER A 321 -1.68 6.77 17.39
N ALA A 322 -1.75 8.02 16.92
CA ALA A 322 -2.95 8.84 17.03
C ALA A 322 -3.24 9.45 15.65
N PHE A 323 -4.48 9.43 15.22
CA PHE A 323 -4.88 9.95 13.91
C PHE A 323 -6.33 10.40 13.91
N GLN A 324 -6.65 11.28 12.97
CA GLN A 324 -8.02 11.66 12.65
C GLN A 324 -8.47 10.91 11.41
N TYR A 325 -9.60 10.26 11.48
CA TYR A 325 -10.31 9.65 10.37
C TYR A 325 -11.44 10.59 9.95
N GLY A 326 -11.21 11.37 8.90
CA GLY A 326 -12.15 12.37 8.42
C GLY A 326 -13.19 11.77 7.48
N LEU A 327 -14.49 12.04 7.75
CA LEU A 327 -15.62 11.65 6.92
C LEU A 327 -16.52 12.89 6.65
N GLU A 328 -17.53 12.78 5.78
CA GLU A 328 -18.30 13.94 5.30
C GLU A 328 -19.20 14.56 6.37
N ILE A 329 -19.87 13.77 7.22
CA ILE A 329 -20.86 14.31 8.18
C ILE A 329 -20.39 14.24 9.64
N ALA A 330 -19.36 13.48 9.93
CA ALA A 330 -18.62 13.39 11.18
C ALA A 330 -17.22 12.85 10.91
N GLY A 331 -16.37 12.74 11.92
CA GLY A 331 -15.10 12.05 11.87
C GLY A 331 -14.85 11.26 13.14
N LEU A 332 -13.73 10.58 13.21
CA LEU A 332 -13.23 9.90 14.40
C LEU A 332 -11.82 10.38 14.72
N PHE A 333 -11.56 10.67 15.99
CA PHE A 333 -10.21 10.83 16.50
C PHE A 333 -9.83 9.55 17.24
N MET A 334 -8.74 8.92 16.88
CA MET A 334 -8.38 7.61 17.38
C MET A 334 -6.97 7.60 17.97
N ILE A 335 -6.80 6.89 19.10
CA ILE A 335 -5.51 6.53 19.66
C ILE A 335 -5.46 5.01 19.74
N GLN A 336 -4.44 4.40 19.15
CA GLN A 336 -4.27 2.96 19.10
C GLN A 336 -2.91 2.57 19.68
N ALA A 337 -2.86 1.57 20.54
CA ALA A 337 -1.64 1.07 21.17
C ALA A 337 -1.61 -0.47 21.15
N ASP A 338 -0.54 -1.05 20.62
CA ASP A 338 -0.29 -2.49 20.61
C ASP A 338 0.66 -2.84 21.77
N LEU A 339 0.17 -3.55 22.75
CA LEU A 339 0.88 -3.85 23.98
C LEU A 339 1.91 -4.96 23.75
N LYS A 340 3.09 -4.82 24.35
CA LYS A 340 4.02 -5.94 24.44
C LYS A 340 3.44 -7.07 25.29
N PRO A 341 3.77 -8.34 25.01
CA PRO A 341 3.33 -9.45 25.84
C PRO A 341 3.64 -9.22 27.32
N GLY A 342 2.63 -9.36 28.17
CA GLY A 342 2.75 -9.15 29.62
C GLY A 342 2.74 -7.69 30.10
N ALA A 343 2.60 -6.71 29.20
CA ALA A 343 2.45 -5.30 29.60
C ALA A 343 1.10 -5.06 30.27
N ASP A 344 1.11 -4.24 31.31
CA ASP A 344 -0.08 -3.85 32.05
C ASP A 344 -0.91 -2.84 31.25
N ALA A 345 -2.09 -3.26 30.80
CA ALA A 345 -3.02 -2.46 30.01
C ALA A 345 -3.47 -1.19 30.75
N ALA A 346 -3.75 -1.28 32.05
CA ALA A 346 -4.17 -0.14 32.86
C ALA A 346 -3.06 0.93 32.94
N LYS A 347 -1.80 0.50 33.04
CA LYS A 347 -0.66 1.40 33.02
C LYS A 347 -0.49 2.09 31.66
N VAL A 348 -0.70 1.39 30.56
CA VAL A 348 -0.67 1.99 29.21
C VAL A 348 -1.76 3.03 29.07
N GLU A 349 -2.99 2.71 29.50
CA GLU A 349 -4.11 3.64 29.45
C GLU A 349 -3.85 4.89 30.31
N ALA A 350 -3.32 4.74 31.53
CA ALA A 350 -3.00 5.87 32.40
C ALA A 350 -1.95 6.80 31.76
N ILE A 351 -0.98 6.26 31.02
CA ILE A 351 0.02 7.07 30.31
C ILE A 351 -0.60 7.78 29.11
N ILE A 352 -1.50 7.12 28.38
CA ILE A 352 -2.26 7.77 27.30
C ILE A 352 -3.06 8.96 27.87
N ASP A 353 -3.76 8.78 28.99
CA ASP A 353 -4.49 9.84 29.68
C ASP A 353 -3.60 10.99 30.11
N GLU A 354 -2.45 10.68 30.71
CA GLU A 354 -1.49 11.67 31.17
C GLU A 354 -0.97 12.56 30.01
N GLU A 355 -0.51 11.95 28.92
CA GLU A 355 0.06 12.68 27.77
C GLU A 355 -1.02 13.42 26.97
N LEU A 356 -2.21 12.83 26.81
CA LEU A 356 -3.36 13.49 26.20
C LEU A 356 -3.77 14.72 27.03
N ALA A 357 -3.94 14.57 28.35
CA ALA A 357 -4.32 15.66 29.23
C ALA A 357 -3.30 16.81 29.21
N LYS A 358 -2.00 16.49 29.21
CA LYS A 358 -0.91 17.49 29.09
C LYS A 358 -1.01 18.26 27.77
N LEU A 359 -1.23 17.57 26.66
CA LEU A 359 -1.31 18.20 25.34
C LEU A 359 -2.61 19.02 25.20
N VAL A 360 -3.75 18.53 25.72
CA VAL A 360 -5.03 19.27 25.77
C VAL A 360 -4.93 20.51 26.67
N ALA A 361 -4.21 20.42 27.78
CA ALA A 361 -4.08 21.55 28.71
C ALA A 361 -3.16 22.67 28.19
N ASN A 362 -1.98 22.29 27.65
CA ASN A 362 -0.89 23.22 27.34
C ASN A 362 -0.73 23.51 25.84
N GLY A 363 -1.34 22.68 24.97
CA GLY A 363 -1.14 22.72 23.54
C GLY A 363 0.22 22.17 23.09
N PRO A 364 0.46 22.09 21.76
CA PRO A 364 1.76 21.78 21.19
C PRO A 364 2.74 22.94 21.41
N THR A 365 4.02 22.64 21.55
CA THR A 365 5.04 23.67 21.49
C THR A 365 5.14 24.24 20.05
N PRO A 366 5.65 25.47 19.85
CA PRO A 366 5.85 26.02 18.52
C PRO A 366 6.68 25.09 17.61
N GLU A 367 7.63 24.40 18.19
CA GLU A 367 8.54 23.50 17.47
C GLU A 367 7.83 22.19 17.05
N GLU A 368 7.04 21.56 17.93
CA GLU A 368 6.20 20.40 17.59
C GLU A 368 5.22 20.75 16.45
N LEU A 369 4.58 21.93 16.55
CA LEU A 369 3.65 22.39 15.53
C LEU A 369 4.33 22.65 14.19
N ARG A 370 5.52 23.28 14.19
CA ARG A 370 6.30 23.48 12.96
C ARG A 370 6.65 22.15 12.27
N ARG A 371 7.15 21.17 13.02
CA ARG A 371 7.45 19.83 12.49
C ARG A 371 6.21 19.14 11.92
N ALA A 372 5.10 19.19 12.64
CA ALA A 372 3.85 18.58 12.19
C ALA A 372 3.40 19.17 10.84
N ARG A 373 3.48 20.48 10.65
CA ARG A 373 3.16 21.14 9.38
C ARG A 373 4.07 20.71 8.24
N VAL A 374 5.39 20.81 8.44
CA VAL A 374 6.38 20.44 7.41
C VAL A 374 6.18 19.00 6.94
N ALA A 375 5.88 18.11 7.86
CA ALA A 375 5.68 16.70 7.52
C ALA A 375 4.38 16.46 6.74
N ILE A 376 3.29 17.20 7.03
CA ILE A 376 2.03 17.12 6.25
C ILE A 376 2.23 17.74 4.86
N GLU A 377 2.82 18.93 4.78
CA GLU A 377 3.11 19.59 3.50
C GLU A 377 3.96 18.71 2.59
N ALA A 378 5.04 18.13 3.14
CA ALA A 378 5.89 17.20 2.40
C ALA A 378 5.13 15.94 1.90
N SER A 379 4.15 15.45 2.67
CA SER A 379 3.30 14.33 2.25
C SER A 379 2.38 14.70 1.09
N VAL A 380 1.76 15.89 1.14
CA VAL A 380 0.88 16.40 0.06
C VAL A 380 1.68 16.63 -1.22
N ILE A 381 2.88 17.23 -1.14
CA ILE A 381 3.77 17.44 -2.29
C ILE A 381 4.11 16.11 -2.97
N ARG A 382 4.45 15.08 -2.18
CA ARG A 382 4.78 13.75 -2.72
C ARG A 382 3.56 13.03 -3.34
N GLY A 383 2.39 13.14 -2.70
CA GLY A 383 1.14 12.57 -3.22
C GLY A 383 0.75 13.14 -4.57
N ALA A 384 0.91 14.45 -4.73
CA ALA A 384 0.60 15.16 -5.96
C ALA A 384 1.60 14.92 -7.13
N GLU A 385 2.60 14.05 -6.96
CA GLU A 385 3.38 13.54 -8.09
C GLU A 385 2.52 12.64 -9.01
N ARG A 386 1.57 11.88 -8.43
CA ARG A 386 0.73 10.95 -9.19
C ARG A 386 -0.43 11.66 -9.89
N ILE A 387 -0.68 11.29 -11.17
CA ILE A 387 -1.83 11.79 -11.94
C ILE A 387 -3.13 11.21 -11.40
N GLY A 388 -3.20 9.88 -11.30
CA GLY A 388 -4.37 9.14 -10.83
C GLY A 388 -4.04 8.16 -9.71
N GLY A 389 -4.91 7.15 -9.50
CA GLY A 389 -4.82 6.20 -8.41
C GLY A 389 -5.14 6.82 -7.05
N PHE A 390 -4.96 6.06 -5.97
CA PHE A 390 -5.25 6.54 -4.62
C PHE A 390 -4.36 7.71 -4.21
N GLY A 391 -4.98 8.82 -3.80
CA GLY A 391 -4.30 10.03 -3.34
C GLY A 391 -3.53 10.79 -4.44
N GLY A 392 -3.71 10.44 -5.72
CA GLY A 392 -3.21 11.19 -6.85
C GLY A 392 -4.02 12.47 -7.11
N LYS A 393 -3.59 13.29 -8.07
CA LYS A 393 -4.24 14.58 -8.39
C LYS A 393 -5.72 14.43 -8.71
N ALA A 394 -6.09 13.41 -9.52
CA ALA A 394 -7.48 13.14 -9.87
C ALA A 394 -8.33 12.84 -8.62
N ASP A 395 -7.79 12.08 -7.69
CA ASP A 395 -8.47 11.66 -6.46
C ASP A 395 -8.65 12.84 -5.49
N ILE A 396 -7.60 13.64 -5.28
CA ILE A 396 -7.64 14.87 -4.48
C ILE A 396 -8.72 15.84 -5.00
N LEU A 397 -8.78 16.07 -6.31
CA LEU A 397 -9.77 16.97 -6.92
C LEU A 397 -11.20 16.41 -6.79
N ALA A 398 -11.37 15.10 -6.97
CA ALA A 398 -12.67 14.42 -6.86
C ALA A 398 -13.21 14.46 -5.42
N GLU A 399 -12.37 14.16 -4.43
CA GLU A 399 -12.73 14.24 -3.01
C GLU A 399 -13.16 15.64 -2.61
N CYS A 400 -12.33 16.63 -2.95
CA CYS A 400 -12.61 18.04 -2.68
C CYS A 400 -13.91 18.50 -3.33
N ALA A 401 -14.15 18.15 -4.60
CA ALA A 401 -15.37 18.52 -5.31
C ALA A 401 -16.62 17.83 -4.71
N THR A 402 -16.49 16.58 -4.29
CA THR A 402 -17.59 15.77 -3.75
C THR A 402 -18.02 16.27 -2.37
N TYR A 403 -17.07 16.43 -1.45
CA TYR A 403 -17.38 16.76 -0.06
C TYR A 403 -17.47 18.25 0.23
N ALA A 404 -16.54 19.04 -0.31
CA ALA A 404 -16.50 20.48 -0.09
C ALA A 404 -17.17 21.30 -1.22
N ARG A 405 -17.51 20.70 -2.36
CA ARG A 405 -17.98 21.36 -3.59
C ARG A 405 -16.99 22.38 -4.18
N ASP A 406 -15.73 22.23 -3.81
CA ASP A 406 -14.61 23.05 -4.27
C ASP A 406 -13.42 22.14 -4.56
N PRO A 407 -13.05 21.89 -5.83
CA PRO A 407 -11.90 21.06 -6.16
C PRO A 407 -10.57 21.54 -5.55
N GLY A 408 -10.51 22.82 -5.18
CA GLY A 408 -9.35 23.44 -4.53
C GLY A 408 -9.31 23.30 -3.01
N CYS A 409 -10.22 22.57 -2.36
CA CYS A 409 -10.37 22.51 -0.90
C CYS A 409 -9.10 22.11 -0.18
N TYR A 410 -8.21 21.31 -0.79
CA TYR A 410 -6.91 20.96 -0.23
C TYR A 410 -6.03 22.17 0.08
N LYS A 411 -6.13 23.26 -0.71
CA LYS A 411 -5.44 24.55 -0.46
C LYS A 411 -5.98 25.20 0.81
N THR A 412 -7.30 25.14 1.00
CA THR A 412 -7.97 25.67 2.20
C THR A 412 -7.52 24.89 3.44
N SER A 413 -7.45 23.56 3.37
CA SER A 413 -6.94 22.71 4.46
C SER A 413 -5.48 23.03 4.81
N LEU A 414 -4.61 23.14 3.80
CA LEU A 414 -3.22 23.56 4.01
C LEU A 414 -3.10 24.97 4.61
N ALA A 415 -3.93 25.92 4.18
CA ALA A 415 -3.97 27.27 4.74
C ALA A 415 -4.46 27.27 6.20
N ASN A 416 -5.47 26.47 6.53
CA ASN A 416 -5.94 26.28 7.90
C ASN A 416 -4.81 25.74 8.80
N MET A 417 -4.09 24.72 8.35
CA MET A 417 -2.96 24.16 9.07
C MET A 417 -1.82 25.16 9.23
N ALA A 418 -1.52 25.95 8.20
CA ALA A 418 -0.50 27.00 8.27
C ALA A 418 -0.89 28.12 9.25
N ALA A 419 -2.17 28.49 9.31
CA ALA A 419 -2.69 29.51 10.22
C ALA A 419 -2.94 29.00 11.65
N ALA A 420 -2.94 27.66 11.89
CA ALA A 420 -3.20 27.10 13.20
C ALA A 420 -2.15 27.59 14.23
N THR A 421 -2.54 27.76 15.45
CA THR A 421 -1.68 28.19 16.56
C THR A 421 -1.76 27.19 17.71
N PRO A 422 -0.80 27.10 18.60
CA PRO A 422 -0.92 26.28 19.80
C PRO A 422 -2.22 26.54 20.55
N ALA A 423 -2.66 27.79 20.61
CA ALA A 423 -3.91 28.19 21.29
C ALA A 423 -5.15 27.70 20.56
N SER A 424 -5.23 27.81 19.20
CA SER A 424 -6.37 27.32 18.43
C SER A 424 -6.47 25.80 18.50
N ILE A 425 -5.37 25.08 18.34
CA ILE A 425 -5.30 23.62 18.48
C ILE A 425 -5.76 23.17 19.87
N THR A 426 -5.31 23.88 20.93
CA THR A 426 -5.72 23.62 22.31
C THR A 426 -7.24 23.82 22.48
N ALA A 427 -7.81 24.85 21.89
CA ALA A 427 -9.25 25.12 21.98
C ALA A 427 -10.07 24.01 21.33
N VAL A 428 -9.69 23.60 20.13
CA VAL A 428 -10.35 22.49 19.40
C VAL A 428 -10.18 21.16 20.15
N ALA A 429 -8.99 20.85 20.67
CA ALA A 429 -8.77 19.63 21.43
C ALA A 429 -9.62 19.59 22.71
N LYS A 430 -9.76 20.70 23.43
CA LYS A 430 -10.66 20.81 24.62
C LYS A 430 -12.12 20.62 24.28
N GLU A 431 -12.52 21.05 23.09
CA GLU A 431 -13.89 20.90 22.62
C GLU A 431 -14.26 19.47 22.27
N TRP A 432 -13.36 18.74 21.61
CA TRP A 432 -13.65 17.45 21.01
C TRP A 432 -13.09 16.25 21.79
N LEU A 433 -11.90 16.35 22.38
CA LEU A 433 -11.25 15.27 23.12
C LEU A 433 -11.61 15.32 24.61
N THR A 434 -12.90 15.15 24.89
CA THR A 434 -13.44 15.16 26.26
C THR A 434 -13.13 13.85 26.99
N PRO A 435 -13.34 13.75 28.32
CA PRO A 435 -13.25 12.48 29.05
C PRO A 435 -14.21 11.39 28.54
N ASN A 436 -15.28 11.80 27.84
CA ASN A 436 -16.26 10.86 27.27
C ASN A 436 -15.79 10.32 25.94
N HIS A 437 -15.25 9.13 25.95
CA HIS A 437 -14.73 8.41 24.77
C HIS A 437 -15.09 6.92 24.85
N TYR A 438 -14.98 6.25 23.72
CA TYR A 438 -15.11 4.81 23.65
C TYR A 438 -13.71 4.17 23.74
N THR A 439 -13.57 3.07 24.49
CA THR A 439 -12.35 2.28 24.57
C THR A 439 -12.67 0.85 24.18
N LEU A 440 -11.94 0.30 23.17
CA LEU A 440 -11.98 -1.10 22.80
C LEU A 440 -10.65 -1.77 23.17
N THR A 441 -10.72 -2.85 23.94
CA THR A 441 -9.57 -3.71 24.25
C THR A 441 -9.74 -5.04 23.54
N ILE A 442 -8.76 -5.43 22.69
CA ILE A 442 -8.77 -6.69 21.95
C ILE A 442 -7.65 -7.57 22.43
N SER A 443 -7.99 -8.78 22.89
CA SER A 443 -7.06 -9.81 23.36
C SER A 443 -7.11 -11.07 22.48
N PRO A 444 -6.09 -11.94 22.46
CA PRO A 444 -6.04 -13.14 21.60
C PRO A 444 -7.19 -14.15 21.75
N PHE A 445 -7.80 -14.62 20.63
CA PHE A 445 -8.76 -15.77 20.58
C PHE A 445 -9.22 -16.26 19.16
N ALA A 446 -10.22 -17.20 18.97
CA ALA A 446 -10.53 -18.14 17.86
C ALA A 446 -11.87 -17.99 17.04
N GLU A 447 -12.00 -18.47 15.87
CA GLU A 447 -12.68 -18.58 14.52
C GLU A 447 -14.18 -18.73 14.20
N VAL A 448 -14.66 -18.63 12.84
CA VAL A 448 -15.79 -19.30 12.08
C VAL A 448 -16.02 -18.91 10.57
N LYS A 449 -17.00 -19.44 9.70
CA LYS A 449 -17.13 -19.58 8.20
C LYS A 449 -18.39 -19.10 7.41
N ALA A 450 -18.59 -19.25 6.10
CA ALA A 450 -18.51 -18.89 4.69
C ALA A 450 -19.62 -19.23 3.64
N GLY A 451 -19.78 -18.61 2.40
CA GLY A 451 -20.19 -19.06 1.04
C GLY A 451 -21.17 -18.33 0.09
N ALA A 452 -21.45 -18.34 -1.18
CA ALA A 452 -21.22 -17.99 -2.59
C ALA A 452 -22.50 -17.76 -3.51
N ALA A 453 -22.68 -17.28 -4.78
CA ALA A 453 -22.21 -16.91 -6.13
C ALA A 453 -23.28 -16.51 -7.25
N GLY A 454 -23.18 -16.06 -8.46
CA GLY A 454 -22.94 -15.89 -9.80
C GLY A 454 -23.81 -15.44 -11.01
N VAL A 455 -23.41 -15.03 -12.30
CA VAL A 455 -24.05 -14.18 -13.35
C VAL A 455 -23.82 -14.40 -14.85
N ASP A 456 -24.50 -13.71 -15.86
CA ASP A 456 -24.17 -13.63 -17.31
C ASP A 456 -24.66 -12.41 -18.12
N ARG A 457 -23.92 -12.01 -19.28
CA ARG A 457 -24.33 -11.00 -20.30
C ARG A 457 -23.58 -10.96 -21.64
N THR A 458 -24.19 -10.48 -22.75
CA THR A 458 -23.70 -10.61 -24.13
C THR A 458 -23.66 -9.37 -25.01
N LYS A 459 -22.54 -8.74 -25.33
CA LYS A 459 -21.95 -8.03 -26.50
C LYS A 459 -21.11 -6.78 -26.20
N GLY A 460 -19.99 -6.73 -26.59
CA GLY A 460 -18.85 -6.03 -27.21
C GLY A 460 -18.35 -4.65 -26.75
N VAL A 461 -17.10 -4.56 -26.37
CA VAL A 461 -16.31 -3.35 -26.03
C VAL A 461 -15.61 -2.75 -27.25
N PRO A 462 -15.44 -1.40 -27.35
CA PRO A 462 -14.65 -0.74 -28.40
C PRO A 462 -13.15 -1.11 -28.34
N GLU A 463 -12.56 -1.27 -29.54
CA GLU A 463 -11.13 -1.57 -29.66
C GLU A 463 -10.28 -0.30 -29.83
N THR A 464 -9.06 -0.32 -29.26
CA THR A 464 -8.07 0.76 -29.37
C THR A 464 -6.99 0.39 -30.39
N ALA A 465 -6.77 1.25 -31.38
CA ALA A 465 -5.92 0.95 -32.53
C ALA A 465 -4.46 1.39 -32.39
N GLN A 466 -4.14 2.37 -31.52
CA GLN A 466 -2.80 2.93 -31.34
C GLN A 466 -2.46 3.10 -29.86
N PHE A 467 -1.21 2.89 -29.49
CA PHE A 467 -0.72 3.01 -28.12
C PHE A 467 0.53 3.90 -28.09
N PRO A 468 0.68 4.77 -27.06
CA PRO A 468 1.85 5.63 -26.93
C PRO A 468 3.10 4.81 -26.62
N ASP A 469 4.25 5.36 -27.00
CA ASP A 469 5.55 4.78 -26.67
C ASP A 469 6.00 5.22 -25.27
N LEU A 470 6.78 4.36 -24.61
CA LEU A 470 7.42 4.68 -23.34
C LEU A 470 8.44 5.81 -23.50
N VAL A 471 8.36 6.82 -22.63
CA VAL A 471 9.41 7.81 -22.42
C VAL A 471 10.05 7.53 -21.05
N PHE A 472 11.25 6.91 -21.04
CA PHE A 472 12.01 6.69 -19.82
C PHE A 472 13.13 7.71 -19.70
N PRO A 473 13.38 8.32 -18.51
CA PRO A 473 14.40 9.34 -18.35
C PRO A 473 15.79 8.81 -18.70
N LYS A 474 16.64 9.69 -19.26
CA LYS A 474 18.02 9.37 -19.60
C LYS A 474 18.80 9.01 -18.35
N ILE A 475 19.54 7.91 -18.40
CA ILE A 475 20.44 7.51 -17.32
C ILE A 475 21.81 8.15 -17.56
N GLU A 476 22.35 8.78 -16.53
CA GLU A 476 23.69 9.33 -16.48
C GLU A 476 24.50 8.68 -15.37
N ARG A 477 25.80 8.43 -15.62
CA ARG A 477 26.69 7.79 -14.66
C ARG A 477 27.82 8.73 -14.24
N GLY A 478 28.09 8.75 -12.96
CA GLY A 478 29.21 9.45 -12.35
C GLY A 478 29.91 8.56 -11.34
N VAL A 479 31.05 9.01 -10.86
CA VAL A 479 31.83 8.30 -9.84
C VAL A 479 32.31 9.30 -8.82
N LEU A 480 32.12 9.01 -7.54
CA LEU A 480 32.68 9.82 -6.44
C LEU A 480 34.21 9.62 -6.39
N ARG A 481 34.91 10.57 -5.77
CA ARG A 481 36.38 10.51 -5.63
C ARG A 481 36.90 9.26 -4.92
N ASN A 482 36.07 8.57 -4.14
CA ASN A 482 36.39 7.30 -3.47
C ASN A 482 36.00 6.05 -4.29
N GLY A 483 35.47 6.22 -5.50
CA GLY A 483 35.13 5.14 -6.40
C GLY A 483 33.67 4.64 -6.33
N ILE A 484 32.82 5.21 -5.49
CA ILE A 484 31.39 4.87 -5.47
C ILE A 484 30.73 5.33 -6.77
N GLU A 485 30.08 4.41 -7.46
CA GLU A 485 29.31 4.72 -8.66
C GLU A 485 27.99 5.44 -8.29
N VAL A 486 27.66 6.48 -9.06
CA VAL A 486 26.42 7.24 -8.98
C VAL A 486 25.67 7.09 -10.31
N VAL A 487 24.43 6.64 -10.24
CA VAL A 487 23.54 6.48 -11.41
C VAL A 487 22.39 7.45 -11.23
N LEU A 488 22.22 8.39 -12.15
CA LEU A 488 21.19 9.43 -12.07
C LEU A 488 20.23 9.33 -13.24
N ALA A 489 18.94 9.54 -12.96
CA ALA A 489 17.92 9.93 -13.92
C ALA A 489 17.29 11.26 -13.47
N GLU A 490 17.46 12.32 -14.26
CA GLU A 490 16.93 13.65 -13.96
C GLU A 490 15.41 13.68 -14.14
N ARG A 491 14.68 14.23 -13.15
CA ARG A 491 13.23 14.48 -13.20
C ARG A 491 12.92 15.76 -12.41
N HIS A 492 12.28 16.74 -13.05
CA HIS A 492 12.08 18.10 -12.51
C HIS A 492 10.62 18.46 -12.28
N GLU A 493 9.67 17.50 -12.41
CA GLU A 493 8.24 17.75 -12.30
C GLU A 493 7.79 18.13 -10.88
N VAL A 494 8.54 17.65 -9.88
CA VAL A 494 8.34 17.99 -8.46
C VAL A 494 9.70 18.22 -7.79
N PRO A 495 9.81 19.13 -6.80
CA PRO A 495 11.07 19.47 -6.14
C PRO A 495 11.48 18.39 -5.11
N VAL A 496 11.61 17.14 -5.55
CA VAL A 496 11.98 15.98 -4.72
C VAL A 496 13.12 15.22 -5.36
N VAL A 497 14.04 14.74 -4.52
CA VAL A 497 15.11 13.81 -4.90
C VAL A 497 14.89 12.49 -4.17
N GLN A 498 14.74 11.42 -4.95
CA GLN A 498 14.69 10.04 -4.48
C GLN A 498 16.07 9.41 -4.65
N MET A 499 16.61 8.80 -3.61
CA MET A 499 17.92 8.17 -3.66
C MET A 499 17.90 6.81 -2.98
N ARG A 500 18.66 5.88 -3.54
CA ARG A 500 18.91 4.56 -2.93
C ARG A 500 20.41 4.27 -2.96
N MET A 501 20.99 3.97 -1.81
CA MET A 501 22.33 3.41 -1.71
C MET A 501 22.19 1.91 -1.46
N ILE A 502 22.77 1.09 -2.31
CA ILE A 502 22.67 -0.38 -2.24
C ILE A 502 24.03 -1.01 -2.02
N PHE A 503 24.00 -2.16 -1.36
CA PHE A 503 25.14 -3.01 -1.04
C PHE A 503 24.81 -4.45 -1.45
N ASP A 504 25.74 -5.14 -2.11
CA ASP A 504 25.62 -6.57 -2.35
C ASP A 504 25.76 -7.31 -1.00
N ALA A 505 24.62 -7.57 -0.40
CA ALA A 505 24.43 -8.21 0.90
C ALA A 505 23.09 -8.98 0.91
N GLY A 506 21.97 -8.36 1.33
CA GLY A 506 20.67 -8.98 1.45
C GLY A 506 20.60 -10.02 2.58
N TYR A 507 19.44 -10.68 2.73
CA TYR A 507 19.34 -11.74 3.75
C TYR A 507 20.23 -12.94 3.41
N ALA A 508 20.63 -13.15 2.16
CA ALA A 508 21.61 -14.16 1.78
C ALA A 508 22.97 -13.98 2.48
N ALA A 509 23.28 -12.77 2.93
CA ALA A 509 24.49 -12.50 3.70
C ALA A 509 24.45 -13.03 5.17
N ASP A 510 23.29 -13.55 5.59
CA ASP A 510 23.17 -14.25 6.88
C ASP A 510 23.80 -15.64 6.86
N GLN A 511 24.20 -16.14 5.69
CA GLN A 511 24.89 -17.41 5.58
C GLN A 511 26.15 -17.44 6.49
N GLY A 512 26.22 -18.45 7.37
CA GLY A 512 27.28 -18.53 8.38
C GLY A 512 27.17 -17.53 9.54
N ARG A 513 26.04 -16.81 9.63
CA ARG A 513 25.66 -15.88 10.70
C ARG A 513 24.35 -16.32 11.36
N LYS A 514 23.91 -15.55 12.33
CA LYS A 514 22.58 -15.70 12.92
C LYS A 514 21.53 -15.20 11.92
N LEU A 515 20.50 -15.99 11.62
CA LEU A 515 19.45 -15.61 10.67
C LEU A 515 18.75 -14.32 11.13
N GLY A 516 18.46 -13.41 10.21
CA GLY A 516 17.88 -12.11 10.47
C GLY A 516 18.90 -11.00 10.76
N THR A 517 20.21 -11.33 10.86
CA THR A 517 21.27 -10.33 11.13
C THR A 517 21.25 -9.19 10.10
N ALA A 518 21.18 -9.49 8.80
CA ALA A 518 21.19 -8.50 7.73
C ALA A 518 20.02 -7.52 7.87
N SER A 519 18.81 -8.03 7.97
CA SER A 519 17.61 -7.18 8.08
C SER A 519 17.58 -6.40 9.39
N PHE A 520 17.96 -7.03 10.48
CA PHE A 520 17.99 -6.39 11.80
C PHE A 520 19.06 -5.31 11.87
N ALA A 521 20.28 -5.57 11.33
CA ALA A 521 21.36 -4.58 11.31
C ALA A 521 20.98 -3.34 10.48
N MET A 522 20.34 -3.55 9.32
CA MET A 522 19.86 -2.45 8.50
C MET A 522 18.76 -1.65 9.20
N ASN A 523 17.82 -2.32 9.85
CA ASN A 523 16.73 -1.67 10.60
C ASN A 523 17.25 -0.87 11.81
N MET A 524 18.42 -1.21 12.33
CA MET A 524 19.06 -0.49 13.43
C MET A 524 19.82 0.76 13.00
N LEU A 525 19.95 1.06 11.68
CA LEU A 525 20.77 2.20 11.22
C LEU A 525 20.25 3.54 11.74
N ASP A 526 18.94 3.74 11.78
CA ASP A 526 18.30 4.97 12.23
C ASP A 526 17.91 4.97 13.72
N GLU A 527 18.26 3.89 14.46
CA GLU A 527 18.06 3.78 15.90
C GLU A 527 19.21 4.41 16.73
N GLY A 528 20.15 5.03 16.07
CA GLY A 528 21.21 5.84 16.66
C GLY A 528 22.52 5.80 15.91
N THR A 529 23.15 6.96 15.80
CA THR A 529 24.49 7.13 15.27
C THR A 529 25.46 7.47 16.40
N ARG A 530 26.75 7.61 16.08
CA ARG A 530 27.73 8.11 17.03
C ARG A 530 27.49 9.57 17.48
N LYS A 531 26.66 10.33 16.73
CA LYS A 531 26.38 11.75 16.98
C LYS A 531 24.95 12.01 17.47
N ARG A 532 24.01 11.14 17.15
CA ARG A 532 22.58 11.32 17.38
C ARG A 532 21.95 10.06 17.93
N ASP A 533 21.03 10.18 18.87
CA ASP A 533 20.13 9.10 19.23
C ASP A 533 18.95 8.97 18.22
N ALA A 534 18.12 7.95 18.37
CA ALA A 534 16.99 7.68 17.48
C ALA A 534 16.01 8.86 17.39
N THR A 535 15.77 9.54 18.52
CA THR A 535 14.86 10.70 18.59
C THR A 535 15.45 11.90 17.84
N ALA A 536 16.74 12.17 18.01
CA ALA A 536 17.41 13.27 17.30
C ALA A 536 17.47 13.02 15.78
N ILE A 537 17.59 11.74 15.34
CA ILE A 537 17.50 11.38 13.93
C ILE A 537 16.08 11.65 13.41
N ALA A 538 15.06 11.15 14.10
CA ALA A 538 13.67 11.33 13.71
C ALA A 538 13.26 12.82 13.71
N THR A 539 13.65 13.59 14.72
CA THR A 539 13.44 15.04 14.75
C THR A 539 14.08 15.72 13.55
N ARG A 540 15.32 15.35 13.21
CA ARG A 540 16.01 15.95 12.08
C ARG A 540 15.38 15.59 10.74
N MET A 541 14.87 14.36 10.57
CA MET A 541 14.08 13.98 9.38
C MET A 541 12.84 14.85 9.23
N GLU A 542 12.08 15.04 10.32
CA GLU A 542 10.88 15.88 10.29
C GLU A 542 11.18 17.34 9.97
N GLU A 543 12.24 17.91 10.54
CA GLU A 543 12.70 19.27 10.25
C GLU A 543 13.05 19.49 8.79
N LEU A 544 13.61 18.47 8.13
CA LEU A 544 14.03 18.52 6.74
C LEU A 544 12.91 18.13 5.77
N GLY A 545 11.77 17.64 6.26
CA GLY A 545 10.77 16.97 5.42
C GLY A 545 11.34 15.75 4.70
N ALA A 546 12.39 15.14 5.25
CA ALA A 546 13.07 14.00 4.67
C ALA A 546 12.50 12.68 5.19
N GLN A 547 12.67 11.62 4.40
CA GLN A 547 12.39 10.25 4.81
C GLN A 547 13.63 9.41 4.55
N ILE A 548 14.13 8.77 5.60
CA ILE A 548 15.20 7.76 5.50
C ILE A 548 14.55 6.42 5.83
N GLY A 549 14.76 5.43 4.97
CA GLY A 549 14.29 4.07 5.17
C GLY A 549 15.38 3.06 4.86
N VAL A 550 15.11 1.81 5.17
CA VAL A 550 15.99 0.69 4.85
C VAL A 550 15.37 -0.18 3.77
N TYR A 551 16.20 -0.81 2.98
CA TYR A 551 15.81 -1.71 1.92
C TYR A 551 16.59 -3.02 2.04
N ASN A 552 15.87 -4.13 2.09
CA ASN A 552 16.45 -5.46 2.09
C ASN A 552 15.69 -6.36 1.12
N SER A 553 16.42 -7.07 0.31
CA SER A 553 15.94 -8.16 -0.52
C SER A 553 16.78 -9.41 -0.26
N LEU A 554 16.57 -10.44 -1.05
CA LEU A 554 17.37 -11.66 -0.94
C LEU A 554 18.86 -11.40 -1.13
N ASP A 555 19.24 -10.56 -2.10
CA ASP A 555 20.64 -10.32 -2.51
C ASP A 555 21.21 -8.97 -2.11
N VAL A 556 20.37 -7.99 -1.84
CA VAL A 556 20.77 -6.58 -1.70
C VAL A 556 20.20 -6.00 -0.41
N SER A 557 21.09 -5.37 0.37
CA SER A 557 20.72 -4.47 1.46
C SER A 557 20.95 -3.03 1.02
N GLY A 558 20.20 -2.08 1.53
CA GLY A 558 20.39 -0.68 1.22
C GLY A 558 19.64 0.27 2.13
N ALA A 559 19.93 1.54 1.96
CA ALA A 559 19.21 2.63 2.59
C ALA A 559 18.61 3.54 1.51
N THR A 560 17.43 4.09 1.78
CA THR A 560 16.71 5.01 0.89
C THR A 560 16.61 6.38 1.52
N LEU A 561 16.62 7.41 0.69
CA LEU A 561 16.35 8.78 1.06
C LEU A 561 15.34 9.38 0.10
N SER A 562 14.29 9.98 0.63
CA SER A 562 13.42 10.91 -0.10
C SER A 562 13.58 12.28 0.54
N ALA A 563 14.02 13.27 -0.23
CA ALA A 563 14.33 14.61 0.27
C ALA A 563 13.71 15.68 -0.61
N LEU A 564 13.26 16.78 -0.01
CA LEU A 564 12.93 18.00 -0.74
C LEU A 564 14.21 18.62 -1.30
N SER A 565 14.20 19.09 -2.56
CA SER A 565 15.38 19.69 -3.21
C SER A 565 15.97 20.86 -2.40
N ALA A 566 15.11 21.66 -1.78
CA ALA A 566 15.50 22.78 -0.92
C ALA A 566 16.23 22.36 0.38
N GLN A 567 16.06 21.12 0.82
CA GLN A 567 16.66 20.58 2.06
C GLN A 567 17.66 19.44 1.77
N LEU A 568 18.07 19.29 0.52
CA LEU A 568 18.87 18.14 0.08
C LEU A 568 20.21 18.02 0.80
N ASP A 569 20.94 19.12 1.02
CA ASP A 569 22.25 19.07 1.72
C ASP A 569 22.11 18.55 3.15
N GLY A 570 21.17 19.08 3.94
CA GLY A 570 20.92 18.62 5.30
C GLY A 570 20.42 17.16 5.35
N SER A 571 19.63 16.77 4.36
CA SER A 571 19.12 15.41 4.24
C SER A 571 20.24 14.40 3.91
N LEU A 572 21.15 14.76 3.00
CA LEU A 572 22.33 13.95 2.66
C LEU A 572 23.32 13.83 3.83
N GLU A 573 23.53 14.90 4.61
CA GLU A 573 24.36 14.85 5.82
C GLU A 573 23.79 13.87 6.85
N LEU A 574 22.47 13.92 7.08
CA LEU A 574 21.80 12.99 8.00
C LEU A 574 21.87 11.56 7.48
N PHE A 575 21.57 11.35 6.19
CA PHE A 575 21.63 10.05 5.54
C PHE A 575 23.03 9.42 5.63
N ALA A 576 24.07 10.21 5.36
CA ALA A 576 25.46 9.76 5.46
C ALA A 576 25.85 9.39 6.90
N ASP A 577 25.37 10.12 7.90
CA ASP A 577 25.60 9.80 9.31
C ASP A 577 24.93 8.48 9.71
N VAL A 578 23.66 8.28 9.28
CA VAL A 578 22.89 7.04 9.53
C VAL A 578 23.55 5.84 8.87
N VAL A 579 23.96 5.93 7.60
CA VAL A 579 24.56 4.80 6.88
C VAL A 579 25.99 4.49 7.36
N ARG A 580 26.81 5.51 7.62
CA ARG A 580 28.25 5.34 7.88
C ARG A 580 28.59 5.10 9.35
N ASN A 581 27.80 5.63 10.27
CA ASN A 581 28.16 5.77 11.67
C ASN A 581 27.14 5.19 12.65
N PRO A 582 26.45 4.07 12.37
CA PRO A 582 25.50 3.52 13.33
C PRO A 582 26.22 3.16 14.63
N LYS A 583 25.53 3.33 15.75
CA LYS A 583 26.08 3.05 17.09
C LYS A 583 25.81 1.61 17.53
N PHE A 584 24.70 1.02 17.07
CA PHE A 584 24.19 -0.28 17.55
C PHE A 584 24.12 -0.36 19.08
N ASP A 585 23.47 0.64 19.67
CA ASP A 585 23.34 0.74 21.12
C ASP A 585 22.58 -0.46 21.69
N ALA A 586 23.12 -1.05 22.78
CA ALA A 586 22.56 -2.27 23.37
C ALA A 586 21.14 -2.07 23.94
N ALA A 587 20.82 -0.87 24.46
CA ALA A 587 19.50 -0.57 24.99
C ALA A 587 18.48 -0.46 23.86
N GLU A 588 18.81 0.30 22.79
CA GLU A 588 17.97 0.41 21.59
C GLU A 588 17.82 -0.95 20.90
N MET A 589 18.89 -1.69 20.78
CA MET A 589 18.83 -3.04 20.21
C MET A 589 17.86 -3.96 20.98
N ASN A 590 17.86 -3.92 22.31
CA ASN A 590 16.93 -4.70 23.11
C ASN A 590 15.48 -4.24 22.92
N ARG A 591 15.24 -2.95 22.77
CA ARG A 591 13.93 -2.39 22.45
C ARG A 591 13.44 -2.90 21.09
N VAL A 592 14.26 -2.77 20.06
CA VAL A 592 13.94 -3.20 18.69
C VAL A 592 13.78 -4.73 18.62
N LYS A 593 14.58 -5.50 19.35
CA LYS A 593 14.38 -6.97 19.47
C LYS A 593 12.97 -7.33 19.96
N GLY A 594 12.45 -6.60 20.94
CA GLY A 594 11.08 -6.82 21.42
C GLY A 594 10.05 -6.64 20.32
N GLN A 595 10.17 -5.58 19.51
CA GLN A 595 9.30 -5.32 18.36
C GLN A 595 9.47 -6.38 17.27
N TRP A 596 10.70 -6.75 16.97
CA TRP A 596 11.04 -7.74 15.94
C TRP A 596 10.52 -9.14 16.27
N LEU A 597 10.65 -9.56 17.54
CA LEU A 597 10.12 -10.84 18.01
C LEU A 597 8.58 -10.86 17.96
N ALA A 598 7.92 -9.75 18.26
CA ALA A 598 6.48 -9.64 18.09
C ALA A 598 6.07 -9.74 16.62
N GLN A 599 6.83 -9.15 15.70
CA GLN A 599 6.63 -9.31 14.26
C GLN A 599 6.80 -10.78 13.84
N ILE A 600 7.84 -11.49 14.28
CA ILE A 600 8.02 -12.91 13.97
C ILE A 600 6.85 -13.75 14.50
N ALA A 601 6.38 -13.46 15.72
CA ALA A 601 5.20 -14.12 16.28
C ALA A 601 3.96 -13.86 15.40
N GLN A 602 3.77 -12.62 14.92
CA GLN A 602 2.69 -12.28 14.00
C GLN A 602 2.82 -13.01 12.65
N GLU A 603 4.03 -13.13 12.08
CA GLU A 603 4.28 -13.92 10.86
C GLU A 603 3.85 -15.38 11.03
N LYS A 604 4.10 -15.97 12.21
CA LYS A 604 3.70 -17.34 12.53
C LYS A 604 2.19 -17.52 12.73
N THR A 605 1.45 -16.46 12.99
CA THR A 605 -0.03 -16.50 13.05
C THR A 605 -0.68 -16.33 11.68
N SER A 606 0.00 -15.73 10.71
CA SER A 606 -0.48 -15.56 9.33
C SER A 606 -0.17 -16.78 8.49
N PRO A 607 -1.15 -17.55 7.98
CA PRO A 607 -0.89 -18.76 7.19
C PRO A 607 0.01 -18.53 5.97
N ASN A 608 -0.17 -17.41 5.27
CA ASN A 608 0.66 -17.08 4.10
C ASN A 608 2.11 -16.77 4.51
N ALA A 609 2.31 -15.91 5.51
CA ALA A 609 3.65 -15.56 6.00
C ALA A 609 4.37 -16.79 6.57
N LEU A 610 3.64 -17.66 7.28
CA LEU A 610 4.17 -18.94 7.80
C LEU A 610 4.68 -19.83 6.67
N GLY A 611 3.90 -20.00 5.60
CA GLY A 611 4.33 -20.74 4.41
C GLY A 611 5.58 -20.13 3.75
N MET A 612 5.67 -18.80 3.66
CA MET A 612 6.83 -18.07 3.12
C MET A 612 8.08 -18.18 4.00
N ARG A 613 7.93 -18.45 5.28
CA ARG A 613 9.06 -18.75 6.19
C ARG A 613 9.63 -20.13 5.95
N VAL A 614 8.76 -21.11 5.67
CA VAL A 614 9.11 -22.55 5.65
C VAL A 614 9.53 -23.02 4.25
N LEU A 615 8.93 -22.50 3.19
CA LEU A 615 9.14 -22.97 1.81
C LEU A 615 10.59 -22.82 1.31
N PRO A 616 11.33 -21.69 1.50
CA PRO A 616 12.67 -21.55 0.93
C PRO A 616 13.69 -22.55 1.47
N PRO A 617 13.80 -22.84 2.79
CA PRO A 617 14.68 -23.88 3.27
C PRO A 617 14.42 -25.27 2.64
N LEU A 618 13.15 -25.56 2.33
CA LEU A 618 12.75 -26.78 1.66
C LEU A 618 13.15 -26.84 0.18
N LEU A 619 13.19 -25.66 -0.49
CA LEU A 619 13.58 -25.55 -1.90
C LEU A 619 15.10 -25.62 -2.08
N TYR A 620 15.85 -24.85 -1.29
CA TYR A 620 17.29 -24.69 -1.49
C TYR A 620 18.15 -25.67 -0.71
N GLY A 621 17.65 -26.19 0.42
CA GLY A 621 18.38 -27.10 1.28
C GLY A 621 19.42 -26.41 2.17
N GLU A 622 19.92 -27.16 3.16
CA GLU A 622 20.85 -26.67 4.16
C GLU A 622 22.18 -26.19 3.53
N GLY A 623 22.72 -25.10 4.04
CA GLY A 623 24.00 -24.53 3.60
C GLY A 623 23.93 -23.65 2.35
N HIS A 624 22.77 -23.51 1.72
CA HIS A 624 22.54 -22.54 0.65
C HIS A 624 22.17 -21.16 1.21
N ALA A 625 22.71 -20.08 0.63
CA ALA A 625 22.48 -18.71 1.13
C ALA A 625 21.00 -18.27 1.09
N TYR A 626 20.19 -18.89 0.23
CA TYR A 626 18.75 -18.61 0.12
C TYR A 626 17.86 -19.57 0.93
N ALA A 627 18.44 -20.52 1.66
CA ALA A 627 17.70 -21.42 2.56
C ALA A 627 17.30 -20.73 3.86
N ILE A 628 16.62 -19.60 3.74
CA ILE A 628 16.22 -18.68 4.82
C ILE A 628 14.77 -18.24 4.61
N PRO A 629 14.04 -17.81 5.65
CA PRO A 629 12.71 -17.22 5.49
C PRO A 629 12.72 -16.07 4.49
N LEU A 630 11.82 -16.08 3.51
CA LEU A 630 11.69 -14.97 2.53
C LEU A 630 11.24 -13.65 3.17
N THR A 631 10.75 -13.67 4.40
CA THR A 631 10.47 -12.47 5.20
C THR A 631 11.76 -11.73 5.61
N GLY A 632 12.91 -12.42 5.60
CA GLY A 632 14.19 -11.88 6.07
C GLY A 632 14.26 -11.63 7.58
N SER A 633 13.20 -11.97 8.32
CA SER A 633 13.07 -11.68 9.76
C SER A 633 13.92 -12.59 10.67
N GLY A 634 14.45 -13.69 10.14
CA GLY A 634 15.18 -14.70 10.93
C GLY A 634 14.26 -15.60 11.76
N THR A 635 14.78 -16.13 12.86
CA THR A 635 14.03 -16.92 13.83
C THR A 635 14.05 -16.26 15.20
N GLU A 636 13.10 -16.59 16.07
CA GLU A 636 13.08 -16.06 17.44
C GLU A 636 14.38 -16.35 18.18
N ALA A 637 14.90 -17.59 18.08
CA ALA A 637 16.15 -18.00 18.71
C ALA A 637 17.36 -17.22 18.16
N SER A 638 17.42 -17.02 16.82
CA SER A 638 18.52 -16.25 16.23
C SER A 638 18.48 -14.78 16.65
N ILE A 639 17.29 -14.15 16.61
CA ILE A 639 17.12 -12.74 17.00
C ILE A 639 17.41 -12.52 18.49
N GLN A 640 16.91 -13.40 19.36
CA GLN A 640 17.23 -13.32 20.81
C GLN A 640 18.71 -13.36 21.08
N SER A 641 19.48 -14.16 20.34
CA SER A 641 20.91 -14.34 20.50
C SER A 641 21.78 -13.26 19.84
N LEU A 642 21.22 -12.36 19.01
CA LEU A 642 21.97 -11.26 18.37
C LEU A 642 22.62 -10.36 19.41
N THR A 643 23.81 -9.85 19.09
CA THR A 643 24.55 -8.89 19.91
C THR A 643 24.91 -7.66 19.08
N PRO A 644 25.23 -6.50 19.68
CA PRO A 644 25.72 -5.32 18.94
C PRO A 644 26.94 -5.64 18.06
N GLU A 645 27.77 -6.56 18.49
CA GLU A 645 28.98 -6.99 17.75
C GLU A 645 28.61 -7.76 16.48
N ASP A 646 27.55 -8.58 16.49
CA ASP A 646 27.03 -9.24 15.29
C ASP A 646 26.61 -8.22 14.22
N LEU A 647 25.89 -7.16 14.64
CA LEU A 647 25.44 -6.09 13.77
C LEU A 647 26.61 -5.26 13.24
N ALA A 648 27.54 -4.89 14.12
CA ALA A 648 28.75 -4.13 13.76
C ALA A 648 29.60 -4.92 12.76
N LEU A 649 29.74 -6.25 12.95
CA LEU A 649 30.46 -7.11 12.03
C LEU A 649 29.76 -7.21 10.66
N PHE A 650 28.42 -7.34 10.63
CA PHE A 650 27.67 -7.29 9.38
C PHE A 650 27.88 -5.96 8.65
N HIS A 651 27.74 -4.86 9.37
CA HIS A 651 27.94 -3.51 8.82
C HIS A 651 29.36 -3.35 8.26
N ALA A 652 30.38 -3.74 8.99
CA ALA A 652 31.77 -3.67 8.55
C ALA A 652 32.07 -4.55 7.34
N ASP A 653 31.41 -5.70 7.20
CA ASP A 653 31.64 -6.64 6.11
C ASP A 653 30.93 -6.21 4.83
N PHE A 654 29.75 -5.57 4.90
CA PHE A 654 28.89 -5.31 3.74
C PHE A 654 28.59 -3.83 3.47
N VAL A 655 28.41 -3.00 4.52
CA VAL A 655 28.09 -1.57 4.38
C VAL A 655 29.39 -0.75 4.31
N ARG A 656 29.99 -0.70 3.12
CA ARG A 656 31.29 -0.08 2.90
C ARG A 656 31.40 0.50 1.48
N ALA A 657 32.27 1.51 1.30
CA ALA A 657 32.38 2.29 0.08
C ALA A 657 32.58 1.43 -1.20
N ASN A 658 33.47 0.44 -1.16
CA ASN A 658 33.76 -0.43 -2.29
C ASN A 658 32.74 -1.55 -2.54
N ASN A 659 31.65 -1.57 -1.79
CA ASN A 659 30.46 -2.39 -2.02
C ASN A 659 29.19 -1.53 -2.25
N ALA A 660 29.33 -0.21 -2.27
CA ALA A 660 28.22 0.72 -2.40
C ALA A 660 27.99 1.14 -3.86
N ARG A 661 26.75 1.29 -4.26
CA ARG A 661 26.30 1.99 -5.48
C ARG A 661 25.16 2.93 -5.08
N ILE A 662 25.13 4.12 -5.68
CA ILE A 662 24.10 5.12 -5.39
C ILE A 662 23.26 5.31 -6.64
N ILE A 663 21.97 5.17 -6.52
CA ILE A 663 20.97 5.43 -7.55
C ILE A 663 20.16 6.65 -7.12
N VAL A 664 19.99 7.61 -8.01
CA VAL A 664 19.28 8.88 -7.77
C VAL A 664 18.28 9.12 -8.89
N VAL A 665 17.08 9.51 -8.54
CA VAL A 665 16.05 10.00 -9.48
C VAL A 665 15.39 11.23 -8.87
N GLY A 666 15.30 12.33 -9.64
CA GLY A 666 14.60 13.51 -9.17
C GLY A 666 15.21 14.83 -9.59
N ASP A 667 14.83 15.89 -8.89
CA ASP A 667 15.14 17.28 -9.19
C ASP A 667 16.57 17.67 -8.81
N THR A 668 17.53 17.16 -9.58
CA THR A 668 18.96 17.45 -9.47
C THR A 668 19.67 17.12 -10.77
N THR A 669 20.91 17.57 -10.94
CA THR A 669 21.78 17.21 -12.07
C THR A 669 22.92 16.31 -11.62
N LEU A 670 23.53 15.53 -12.54
CA LEU A 670 24.65 14.66 -12.21
C LEU A 670 25.82 15.44 -11.59
N LYS A 671 26.11 16.62 -12.10
CA LYS A 671 27.17 17.50 -11.56
C LYS A 671 26.88 17.96 -10.14
N ASP A 672 25.64 18.38 -9.87
CA ASP A 672 25.25 18.89 -8.55
C ASP A 672 25.19 17.76 -7.53
N ILE A 673 24.51 16.65 -7.84
CA ILE A 673 24.38 15.54 -6.88
C ILE A 673 25.70 14.86 -6.59
N THR A 674 26.58 14.70 -7.59
CA THR A 674 27.92 14.12 -7.36
C THR A 674 28.76 15.01 -6.45
N ALA A 675 28.72 16.34 -6.64
CA ALA A 675 29.42 17.27 -5.76
C ALA A 675 28.89 17.25 -4.33
N ARG A 676 27.58 17.10 -4.13
CA ARG A 676 26.96 16.99 -2.80
C ARG A 676 27.31 15.66 -2.14
N LEU A 677 27.21 14.56 -2.87
CA LEU A 677 27.58 13.21 -2.40
C LEU A 677 29.07 13.12 -2.04
N ASP A 678 29.93 13.75 -2.83
CA ASP A 678 31.38 13.82 -2.51
C ASP A 678 31.69 14.56 -1.19
N ARG A 679 30.86 15.53 -0.78
CA ARG A 679 31.03 16.18 0.54
C ARG A 679 30.75 15.22 1.69
N VAL A 680 29.77 14.32 1.56
CA VAL A 680 29.31 13.48 2.67
C VAL A 680 29.84 12.03 2.62
N PHE A 681 30.24 11.55 1.43
CA PHE A 681 30.73 10.18 1.25
C PHE A 681 32.16 10.11 0.69
N GLY A 682 32.67 11.13 0.04
CA GLY A 682 33.94 11.07 -0.69
C GLY A 682 35.20 10.82 0.19
N ASP A 683 35.12 10.96 1.50
CA ASP A 683 36.12 10.57 2.48
C ASP A 683 35.93 9.15 3.05
N TRP A 684 34.86 8.44 2.63
CA TRP A 684 34.58 7.08 3.05
C TRP A 684 35.52 6.12 2.33
N LEU A 685 36.59 5.71 3.00
CA LEU A 685 37.63 4.92 2.37
C LEU A 685 37.17 3.49 2.07
N ALA A 686 37.62 2.96 0.96
CA ALA A 686 37.38 1.56 0.57
C ALA A 686 38.11 0.62 1.55
N ASP A 687 37.45 -0.42 2.02
CA ASP A 687 38.08 -1.48 2.79
C ASP A 687 38.80 -2.47 1.84
N LYS A 688 40.03 -2.86 2.21
CA LYS A 688 40.83 -3.83 1.45
C LYS A 688 40.43 -5.30 1.74
N LYS A 689 39.66 -5.53 2.83
CA LYS A 689 39.21 -6.88 3.19
C LYS A 689 38.23 -7.41 2.12
N LYS A 690 38.44 -8.65 1.66
CA LYS A 690 37.47 -9.28 0.78
C LYS A 690 36.11 -9.39 1.47
N ARG A 691 35.05 -9.04 0.78
CA ARG A 691 33.67 -9.28 1.23
C ARG A 691 33.43 -10.80 1.38
N PRO A 692 32.67 -11.25 2.39
CA PRO A 692 32.25 -12.65 2.47
C PRO A 692 31.45 -13.08 1.22
N ASP A 693 31.74 -14.26 0.72
CA ASP A 693 31.02 -14.85 -0.42
C ASP A 693 29.70 -15.45 0.07
N LYS A 694 28.68 -15.44 -0.79
CA LYS A 694 27.37 -16.07 -0.57
C LYS A 694 27.31 -17.34 -1.42
N ASN A 695 26.98 -18.50 -0.83
CA ASN A 695 26.78 -19.74 -1.56
C ASN A 695 25.41 -19.73 -2.24
N ILE A 696 25.37 -19.30 -3.48
CA ILE A 696 24.19 -19.32 -4.36
C ILE A 696 24.36 -20.33 -5.51
N ALA A 697 25.05 -21.43 -5.24
CA ALA A 697 25.26 -22.51 -6.22
C ALA A 697 23.90 -23.12 -6.66
N GLU A 698 23.87 -23.64 -7.89
CA GLU A 698 22.65 -24.26 -8.40
C GLU A 698 22.26 -25.50 -7.62
N VAL A 699 20.97 -25.61 -7.30
CA VAL A 699 20.34 -26.74 -6.62
C VAL A 699 19.50 -27.52 -7.62
N ALA A 700 19.67 -28.82 -7.64
CA ALA A 700 18.88 -29.72 -8.49
C ALA A 700 17.42 -29.76 -8.02
N LEU A 701 16.50 -29.75 -8.98
CA LEU A 701 15.08 -29.94 -8.67
C LEU A 701 14.83 -31.36 -8.13
N PRO A 702 13.87 -31.52 -7.23
CA PRO A 702 13.46 -32.85 -6.79
C PRO A 702 12.87 -33.65 -7.96
N THR A 703 13.12 -34.97 -7.96
CA THR A 703 12.62 -35.88 -9.01
C THR A 703 11.16 -36.32 -8.80
N LYS A 704 10.57 -36.00 -7.64
CA LYS A 704 9.15 -36.20 -7.28
C LYS A 704 8.69 -35.03 -6.42
N ALA A 705 7.43 -34.70 -6.55
CA ALA A 705 6.80 -33.68 -5.70
C ALA A 705 6.90 -34.06 -4.21
N ARG A 706 6.98 -33.07 -3.37
CA ARG A 706 7.05 -33.19 -1.89
C ARG A 706 5.93 -32.35 -1.30
N VAL A 707 5.31 -32.87 -0.24
CA VAL A 707 4.18 -32.17 0.42
C VAL A 707 4.51 -31.98 1.90
N PHE A 708 4.37 -30.73 2.34
CA PHE A 708 4.60 -30.35 3.74
C PHE A 708 3.33 -29.68 4.27
N LEU A 709 2.89 -30.13 5.42
CA LEU A 709 1.67 -29.65 6.07
C LEU A 709 2.02 -28.93 7.36
N ILE A 710 1.36 -27.82 7.63
CA ILE A 710 1.48 -27.08 8.89
C ILE A 710 0.09 -26.92 9.47
N ASP A 711 -0.06 -27.33 10.73
CA ASP A 711 -1.33 -27.32 11.42
C ASP A 711 -1.74 -25.90 11.84
N LYS A 712 -2.95 -25.54 11.48
CA LYS A 712 -3.64 -24.34 11.93
C LYS A 712 -5.06 -24.75 12.33
N PRO A 713 -5.24 -25.23 13.57
CA PRO A 713 -6.55 -25.72 14.02
C PRO A 713 -7.66 -24.68 13.79
N ASP A 714 -8.83 -25.13 13.41
CA ASP A 714 -10.03 -24.34 13.15
C ASP A 714 -9.89 -23.31 12.02
N ALA A 715 -8.85 -23.33 11.19
CA ALA A 715 -8.71 -22.40 10.07
C ALA A 715 -9.85 -22.55 9.07
N GLU A 716 -10.51 -21.44 8.75
CA GLU A 716 -11.58 -21.40 7.75
C GLU A 716 -11.06 -21.47 6.33
N GLN A 717 -9.83 -21.03 6.13
CA GLN A 717 -9.10 -21.12 4.87
C GLN A 717 -7.80 -21.89 5.06
N SER A 718 -7.45 -22.67 4.03
CA SER A 718 -6.10 -23.20 3.87
C SER A 718 -5.31 -22.28 2.93
N VAL A 719 -4.04 -22.05 3.24
CA VAL A 719 -3.11 -21.46 2.28
C VAL A 719 -2.30 -22.57 1.63
N ILE A 720 -2.40 -22.64 0.31
CA ILE A 720 -1.65 -23.57 -0.52
C ILE A 720 -0.51 -22.81 -1.17
N LEU A 721 0.74 -23.19 -0.88
CA LEU A 721 1.91 -22.75 -1.61
C LEU A 721 2.46 -23.92 -2.42
N ALA A 722 2.80 -23.69 -3.68
CA ALA A 722 3.54 -24.65 -4.49
C ALA A 722 4.74 -23.96 -5.12
N GLY A 723 5.93 -24.45 -4.89
CA GLY A 723 7.15 -23.80 -5.34
C GLY A 723 8.16 -24.75 -5.99
N GLN A 724 8.93 -24.19 -6.93
CA GLN A 724 10.10 -24.83 -7.54
C GLN A 724 11.15 -23.79 -7.91
N LEU A 725 12.39 -24.21 -8.11
CA LEU A 725 13.47 -23.32 -8.51
C LEU A 725 13.53 -23.16 -10.01
N ILE A 726 13.70 -21.92 -10.47
CA ILE A 726 13.96 -21.55 -11.87
C ILE A 726 15.24 -20.72 -11.93
N PRO A 727 15.86 -20.51 -13.13
CA PRO A 727 17.08 -19.74 -13.27
C PRO A 727 17.01 -18.33 -12.70
N SER A 728 18.17 -17.73 -12.49
CA SER A 728 18.36 -16.40 -11.97
C SER A 728 17.64 -15.31 -12.79
N SER A 729 17.49 -14.12 -12.22
CA SER A 729 16.95 -12.95 -12.93
C SER A 729 17.86 -12.42 -14.04
N LYS A 730 19.10 -12.93 -14.15
CA LYS A 730 20.04 -12.65 -15.26
C LYS A 730 19.86 -13.61 -16.45
N ALA A 731 19.05 -14.66 -16.35
CA ALA A 731 18.85 -15.63 -17.43
C ALA A 731 18.31 -14.95 -18.71
N ALA A 732 18.84 -15.35 -19.85
CA ALA A 732 18.48 -14.75 -21.14
C ALA A 732 16.99 -14.95 -21.50
N ASP A 733 16.40 -16.07 -21.08
CA ASP A 733 14.98 -16.41 -21.28
C ASP A 733 14.05 -15.93 -20.15
N ARG A 734 14.54 -14.99 -19.29
CA ARG A 734 13.77 -14.46 -18.16
C ARG A 734 12.44 -13.83 -18.59
N LEU A 735 12.44 -12.98 -19.61
CA LEU A 735 11.22 -12.30 -20.07
C LEU A 735 10.21 -13.30 -20.65
N VAL A 736 10.69 -14.27 -21.43
CA VAL A 736 9.84 -15.33 -21.98
C VAL A 736 9.23 -16.18 -20.85
N THR A 737 10.02 -16.51 -19.82
CA THR A 737 9.53 -17.21 -18.62
C THR A 737 8.52 -16.37 -17.84
N GLN A 738 8.73 -15.06 -17.76
CA GLN A 738 7.79 -14.14 -17.12
C GLN A 738 6.46 -14.12 -17.87
N THR A 739 6.46 -13.98 -19.19
CA THR A 739 5.25 -14.03 -20.03
C THR A 739 4.49 -15.35 -19.84
N ALA A 740 5.22 -16.50 -19.83
CA ALA A 740 4.61 -17.80 -19.51
C ALA A 740 3.95 -17.82 -18.12
N ASN A 741 4.63 -17.24 -17.13
CA ASN A 741 4.09 -17.14 -15.76
C ASN A 741 2.86 -16.23 -15.69
N THR A 742 2.86 -15.11 -16.41
CA THR A 742 1.71 -14.19 -16.44
C THR A 742 0.47 -14.88 -17.02
N VAL A 743 0.62 -15.69 -18.08
CA VAL A 743 -0.48 -16.53 -18.61
C VAL A 743 -0.96 -17.54 -17.57
N PHE A 744 -0.05 -18.17 -16.84
CA PHE A 744 -0.38 -19.22 -15.89
C PHE A 744 -1.09 -18.69 -14.63
N GLY A 745 -0.51 -17.66 -14.00
CA GLY A 745 -1.02 -17.14 -12.72
C GLY A 745 -0.55 -15.73 -12.35
N GLY A 746 0.13 -15.01 -13.24
CA GLY A 746 0.70 -13.70 -12.94
C GLY A 746 -0.24 -12.50 -13.15
N ALA A 747 -1.44 -12.71 -13.72
CA ALA A 747 -2.45 -11.69 -13.95
C ALA A 747 -3.79 -12.08 -13.29
N PHE A 748 -4.69 -11.11 -13.15
CA PHE A 748 -6.03 -11.38 -12.62
C PHE A 748 -6.77 -12.43 -13.48
N THR A 749 -6.72 -12.30 -14.79
CA THR A 749 -7.36 -13.23 -15.73
C THR A 749 -6.49 -14.43 -16.11
N ALA A 750 -5.42 -14.70 -15.33
CA ALA A 750 -4.59 -15.87 -15.53
C ALA A 750 -5.30 -17.17 -15.17
N ARG A 751 -4.85 -18.29 -15.74
CA ARG A 751 -5.52 -19.60 -15.68
C ARG A 751 -5.88 -20.06 -14.28
N ILE A 752 -4.93 -20.02 -13.33
CA ILE A 752 -5.19 -20.53 -11.97
C ILE A 752 -6.16 -19.65 -11.20
N ASN A 753 -6.15 -18.33 -11.46
CA ASN A 753 -7.11 -17.41 -10.84
C ASN A 753 -8.51 -17.58 -11.46
N MET A 754 -8.59 -17.63 -12.78
CA MET A 754 -9.86 -17.91 -13.48
C MET A 754 -10.45 -19.25 -13.07
N ASN A 755 -9.61 -20.27 -12.83
CA ASN A 755 -10.06 -21.58 -12.36
C ASN A 755 -10.59 -21.50 -10.92
N LEU A 756 -9.73 -21.13 -9.96
CA LEU A 756 -10.08 -21.26 -8.53
C LEU A 756 -11.00 -20.14 -8.03
N ARG A 757 -10.87 -18.94 -8.58
CA ARG A 757 -11.68 -17.80 -8.18
C ARG A 757 -12.95 -17.70 -9.01
N GLU A 758 -12.83 -17.55 -10.35
CA GLU A 758 -13.95 -17.19 -11.21
C GLU A 758 -14.83 -18.41 -11.55
N ASP A 759 -14.21 -19.57 -11.82
CA ASP A 759 -14.93 -20.79 -12.24
C ASP A 759 -15.40 -21.65 -11.05
N LYS A 760 -14.60 -21.75 -10.00
CA LYS A 760 -14.86 -22.60 -8.84
C LYS A 760 -15.33 -21.84 -7.59
N HIS A 761 -15.03 -20.56 -7.49
CA HIS A 761 -15.35 -19.69 -6.34
C HIS A 761 -14.82 -20.24 -5.00
N TRP A 762 -13.68 -20.94 -5.04
CA TRP A 762 -13.06 -21.53 -3.86
C TRP A 762 -12.00 -20.65 -3.22
N ALA A 763 -11.56 -19.59 -3.92
CA ALA A 763 -10.51 -18.68 -3.51
C ALA A 763 -10.92 -17.22 -3.74
N TYR A 764 -10.35 -16.28 -2.97
CA TYR A 764 -10.37 -14.85 -3.30
C TYR A 764 -9.37 -14.53 -4.43
N GLY A 765 -8.30 -15.30 -4.52
CA GLY A 765 -7.34 -15.22 -5.60
C GLY A 765 -6.33 -16.36 -5.57
N ALA A 766 -5.83 -16.72 -6.73
CA ALA A 766 -4.74 -17.67 -6.92
C ALA A 766 -3.74 -17.08 -7.90
N TYR A 767 -2.49 -16.90 -7.45
CA TYR A 767 -1.47 -16.21 -8.22
C TYR A 767 -0.18 -17.02 -8.28
N SER A 768 0.58 -16.81 -9.37
CA SER A 768 1.95 -17.28 -9.47
C SER A 768 2.91 -16.14 -9.72
N TYR A 769 4.07 -16.21 -9.08
CA TYR A 769 5.11 -15.18 -9.21
C TYR A 769 6.49 -15.77 -8.98
N ALA A 770 7.50 -15.08 -9.50
CA ALA A 770 8.90 -15.43 -9.30
C ALA A 770 9.65 -14.24 -8.73
N ASN A 771 10.16 -14.37 -7.51
CA ASN A 771 10.96 -13.33 -6.88
C ASN A 771 12.27 -13.11 -7.66
N ALA A 772 12.74 -11.86 -7.66
CA ALA A 772 14.02 -11.56 -8.29
C ALA A 772 15.20 -12.04 -7.43
N ALA A 773 16.19 -12.69 -8.06
CA ALA A 773 17.41 -13.15 -7.38
C ALA A 773 18.60 -13.26 -8.34
N LEU A 774 19.81 -13.11 -7.79
CA LEU A 774 21.09 -13.31 -8.51
C LEU A 774 21.38 -14.78 -8.78
N GLY A 775 20.98 -15.68 -7.87
CA GLY A 775 20.99 -17.13 -8.05
C GLY A 775 19.66 -17.66 -8.61
N GLN A 776 19.47 -18.99 -8.55
CA GLN A 776 18.16 -19.58 -8.82
C GLN A 776 17.11 -18.95 -7.90
N ARG A 777 15.90 -18.74 -8.43
CA ARG A 777 14.80 -18.08 -7.75
C ARG A 777 13.56 -18.96 -7.67
N PRO A 778 12.75 -18.84 -6.63
CA PRO A 778 11.53 -19.63 -6.54
C PRO A 778 10.46 -19.07 -7.50
N LEU A 779 9.90 -19.94 -8.33
CA LEU A 779 8.61 -19.76 -8.97
C LEU A 779 7.58 -20.34 -8.00
N MET A 780 6.65 -19.53 -7.56
CA MET A 780 5.70 -19.89 -6.51
C MET A 780 4.27 -19.64 -6.97
N VAL A 781 3.39 -20.57 -6.62
CA VAL A 781 1.93 -20.38 -6.61
C VAL A 781 1.50 -20.15 -5.17
N SER A 782 0.58 -19.24 -4.96
CA SER A 782 -0.09 -18.99 -3.69
C SER A 782 -1.60 -18.90 -3.90
N ALA A 783 -2.37 -19.68 -3.13
CA ALA A 783 -3.82 -19.64 -3.14
C ALA A 783 -4.37 -19.80 -1.71
N GLY A 784 -5.16 -18.81 -1.28
CA GLY A 784 -5.97 -18.90 -0.07
C GLY A 784 -7.34 -19.45 -0.43
N VAL A 785 -7.65 -20.69 -0.01
CA VAL A 785 -8.86 -21.42 -0.42
C VAL A 785 -9.70 -21.82 0.81
N GLN A 786 -11.00 -21.99 0.59
CA GLN A 786 -11.90 -22.51 1.64
C GLN A 786 -11.37 -23.86 2.14
N SER A 787 -11.39 -24.08 3.47
CA SER A 787 -10.80 -25.29 4.05
C SER A 787 -11.44 -26.58 3.55
N ASP A 788 -12.75 -26.58 3.29
CA ASP A 788 -13.50 -27.74 2.74
C ASP A 788 -13.25 -27.95 1.23
N LYS A 789 -12.54 -27.01 0.58
CA LYS A 789 -12.14 -27.08 -0.84
C LYS A 789 -10.62 -27.23 -1.04
N THR A 790 -9.89 -27.42 0.01
CA THR A 790 -8.42 -27.54 -0.04
C THR A 790 -7.97 -28.67 -0.97
N ILE A 791 -8.62 -29.83 -0.87
CA ILE A 791 -8.24 -31.04 -1.63
C ILE A 791 -8.49 -30.82 -3.12
N GLU A 792 -9.69 -30.36 -3.46
CA GLU A 792 -10.10 -30.07 -4.84
C GLU A 792 -9.24 -28.94 -5.42
N SER A 793 -8.89 -27.93 -4.63
CA SER A 793 -8.01 -26.84 -5.08
C SER A 793 -6.60 -27.33 -5.40
N ILE A 794 -6.04 -28.24 -4.62
CA ILE A 794 -4.74 -28.86 -4.92
C ILE A 794 -4.84 -29.67 -6.22
N GLN A 795 -5.93 -30.43 -6.40
CA GLN A 795 -6.15 -31.20 -7.63
C GLN A 795 -6.25 -30.29 -8.85
N GLU A 796 -6.98 -29.19 -8.75
CA GLU A 796 -7.09 -28.21 -9.83
C GLU A 796 -5.75 -27.54 -10.16
N LEU A 797 -5.01 -27.09 -9.15
CA LEU A 797 -3.66 -26.54 -9.35
C LEU A 797 -2.72 -27.55 -10.02
N GLN A 798 -2.70 -28.80 -9.53
CA GLN A 798 -1.91 -29.87 -10.14
C GLN A 798 -2.34 -30.12 -11.60
N ARG A 799 -3.63 -30.12 -11.88
CA ARG A 799 -4.17 -30.26 -13.22
C ARG A 799 -3.70 -29.08 -14.13
N GLU A 800 -3.80 -27.86 -13.65
CA GLU A 800 -3.35 -26.68 -14.40
C GLU A 800 -1.85 -26.77 -14.74
N PHE A 801 -0.99 -27.16 -13.79
CA PHE A 801 0.44 -27.38 -14.08
C PHE A 801 0.67 -28.45 -15.15
N VAL A 802 0.02 -29.60 -15.04
CA VAL A 802 0.15 -30.72 -15.98
C VAL A 802 -0.39 -30.36 -17.37
N GLU A 803 -1.55 -29.70 -17.42
CA GLU A 803 -2.18 -29.32 -18.70
C GLU A 803 -1.44 -28.16 -19.38
N PHE A 804 -0.94 -27.20 -18.62
CA PHE A 804 -0.20 -26.05 -19.14
C PHE A 804 1.10 -26.46 -19.85
N THR A 805 1.77 -27.47 -19.33
CA THR A 805 2.99 -28.02 -19.92
C THR A 805 2.74 -29.14 -20.95
N GLY A 806 1.51 -29.62 -21.05
CA GLY A 806 1.13 -30.74 -21.87
C GLY A 806 0.04 -30.44 -22.91
N LYS A 807 -1.16 -30.94 -22.68
CA LYS A 807 -2.25 -30.93 -23.68
C LYS A 807 -2.96 -29.57 -23.85
N ARG A 808 -2.76 -28.62 -22.95
CA ARG A 808 -3.39 -27.30 -22.98
C ARG A 808 -2.34 -26.19 -22.78
N PRO A 809 -1.34 -26.10 -23.68
CA PRO A 809 -0.30 -25.06 -23.56
C PRO A 809 -0.90 -23.66 -23.70
N ALA A 810 -0.12 -22.62 -23.44
CA ALA A 810 -0.53 -21.23 -23.66
C ALA A 810 -1.04 -21.03 -25.08
N THR A 811 -2.24 -20.48 -25.22
CA THR A 811 -2.84 -20.19 -26.52
C THR A 811 -2.25 -18.92 -27.11
N ALA A 812 -2.37 -18.73 -28.42
CA ALA A 812 -1.93 -17.50 -29.09
C ALA A 812 -2.70 -16.27 -28.56
N GLU A 813 -3.95 -16.42 -28.19
CA GLU A 813 -4.78 -15.35 -27.62
C GLU A 813 -4.26 -14.92 -26.24
N GLU A 814 -4.01 -15.86 -25.31
CA GLU A 814 -3.47 -15.61 -23.99
C GLU A 814 -2.09 -14.94 -24.07
N ILE A 815 -1.22 -15.45 -24.97
CA ILE A 815 0.12 -14.88 -25.18
C ILE A 815 0.01 -13.46 -25.72
N THR A 816 -0.84 -13.24 -26.73
CA THR A 816 -1.04 -11.92 -27.32
C THR A 816 -1.58 -10.94 -26.30
N LYS A 817 -2.54 -11.35 -25.49
CA LYS A 817 -3.09 -10.53 -24.39
C LYS A 817 -1.98 -10.10 -23.41
N VAL A 818 -1.20 -11.05 -22.89
CA VAL A 818 -0.13 -10.76 -21.93
C VAL A 818 0.96 -9.89 -22.54
N LYS A 819 1.40 -10.16 -23.77
CA LYS A 819 2.38 -9.30 -24.47
C LYS A 819 1.85 -7.88 -24.66
N ASN A 820 0.58 -7.75 -25.00
CA ASN A 820 -0.05 -6.43 -25.16
C ASN A 820 -0.12 -5.69 -23.83
N ASP A 821 -0.49 -6.35 -22.74
CA ASP A 821 -0.52 -5.77 -21.41
C ASP A 821 0.88 -5.34 -20.95
N ASP A 822 1.87 -6.23 -21.03
CA ASP A 822 3.28 -5.94 -20.72
C ASP A 822 3.84 -4.74 -21.51
N VAL A 823 3.48 -4.59 -22.80
CA VAL A 823 3.94 -3.49 -23.66
C VAL A 823 3.18 -2.19 -23.38
N ARG A 824 1.86 -2.27 -23.24
CA ARG A 824 0.97 -1.09 -23.19
C ARG A 824 0.95 -0.46 -21.81
N SER A 825 1.27 -1.21 -20.75
CA SER A 825 1.42 -0.69 -19.38
C SER A 825 2.76 0.05 -19.18
N LEU A 826 3.77 -0.14 -20.05
CA LEU A 826 5.09 0.48 -19.88
C LEU A 826 5.05 2.00 -19.73
N PRO A 827 4.25 2.79 -20.49
CA PRO A 827 4.20 4.25 -20.34
C PRO A 827 3.74 4.70 -18.95
N GLY A 828 2.77 4.02 -18.35
CA GLY A 828 2.28 4.31 -17.00
C GLY A 828 3.15 3.72 -15.88
N SER A 829 3.86 2.62 -16.15
CA SER A 829 4.63 1.90 -15.12
C SER A 829 5.79 2.70 -14.52
N PHE A 830 6.26 3.75 -15.21
CA PHE A 830 7.39 4.59 -14.77
C PHE A 830 6.98 6.05 -14.52
N GLU A 831 5.72 6.29 -14.20
CA GLU A 831 5.17 7.61 -13.91
C GLU A 831 5.94 8.35 -12.80
N THR A 832 6.28 7.69 -11.70
CA THR A 832 6.89 8.32 -10.52
C THR A 832 8.43 8.16 -10.49
N ALA A 833 9.11 9.08 -9.81
CA ALA A 833 10.55 8.96 -9.53
C ALA A 833 10.88 7.69 -8.74
N ALA A 834 10.01 7.27 -7.84
CA ALA A 834 10.18 6.04 -7.08
C ALA A 834 10.12 4.78 -7.96
N ALA A 835 9.20 4.73 -8.94
CA ALA A 835 9.11 3.64 -9.91
C ALA A 835 10.36 3.58 -10.82
N ALA A 836 10.80 4.73 -11.35
CA ALA A 836 12.03 4.83 -12.12
C ALA A 836 13.25 4.41 -11.28
N LEU A 837 13.34 4.83 -10.00
CA LEU A 837 14.40 4.43 -9.06
C LEU A 837 14.41 2.90 -8.86
N GLY A 838 13.24 2.27 -8.75
CA GLY A 838 13.10 0.81 -8.66
C GLY A 838 13.66 0.11 -9.90
N ALA A 839 13.25 0.54 -11.08
CA ALA A 839 13.72 -0.01 -12.36
C ALA A 839 15.23 0.14 -12.54
N ILE A 840 15.79 1.32 -12.26
CA ILE A 840 17.23 1.56 -12.34
C ILE A 840 17.99 0.72 -11.29
N THR A 841 17.42 0.56 -10.09
CA THR A 841 18.00 -0.34 -9.07
C THR A 841 18.11 -1.77 -9.61
N ASP A 842 17.06 -2.30 -10.23
CA ASP A 842 17.06 -3.63 -10.85
C ASP A 842 18.07 -3.73 -12.00
N MET A 843 18.20 -2.68 -12.82
CA MET A 843 19.20 -2.64 -13.88
C MET A 843 20.63 -2.71 -13.30
N VAL A 844 20.89 -1.97 -12.22
CA VAL A 844 22.20 -1.97 -11.55
C VAL A 844 22.47 -3.31 -10.85
N VAL A 845 21.51 -3.88 -10.17
CA VAL A 845 21.64 -5.16 -9.43
C VAL A 845 21.87 -6.33 -10.39
N PHE A 846 21.10 -6.38 -11.48
CA PHE A 846 21.17 -7.48 -12.45
C PHE A 846 22.10 -7.19 -13.64
N GLU A 847 22.90 -6.10 -13.57
CA GLU A 847 23.89 -5.72 -14.57
C GLU A 847 23.31 -5.59 -16.00
N ARG A 848 22.13 -4.95 -16.09
CA ARG A 848 21.44 -4.69 -17.36
C ARG A 848 21.96 -3.39 -17.97
N PRO A 849 21.93 -3.24 -19.31
CA PRO A 849 22.36 -2.01 -19.99
C PRO A 849 21.43 -0.83 -19.64
N ASP A 850 21.92 0.40 -19.79
CA ASP A 850 21.20 1.63 -19.41
C ASP A 850 19.96 1.90 -20.26
N ASP A 851 19.89 1.33 -21.45
CA ASP A 851 18.73 1.37 -22.34
C ASP A 851 17.76 0.18 -22.16
N TYR A 852 17.99 -0.65 -21.14
CA TYR A 852 17.20 -1.87 -20.92
C TYR A 852 15.69 -1.62 -20.90
N VAL A 853 15.25 -0.59 -20.17
CA VAL A 853 13.82 -0.26 -20.03
C VAL A 853 13.25 0.16 -21.39
N GLN A 854 13.97 0.95 -22.17
CA GLN A 854 13.56 1.35 -23.52
C GLN A 854 13.46 0.17 -24.50
N THR A 855 14.25 -0.90 -24.24
CA THR A 855 14.23 -2.11 -25.09
C THR A 855 13.11 -3.10 -24.73
N LEU A 856 12.42 -2.91 -23.61
CA LEU A 856 11.40 -3.86 -23.14
C LEU A 856 10.27 -4.07 -24.15
N LYS A 857 9.74 -2.99 -24.76
CA LYS A 857 8.70 -3.08 -25.78
C LYS A 857 9.12 -4.02 -26.91
N ALA A 858 10.26 -3.73 -27.54
CA ALA A 858 10.78 -4.56 -28.62
C ALA A 858 11.08 -6.01 -28.18
N SER A 859 11.54 -6.18 -26.94
CA SER A 859 11.84 -7.49 -26.35
C SER A 859 10.58 -8.32 -26.14
N TYR A 860 9.49 -7.74 -25.65
CA TYR A 860 8.20 -8.43 -25.51
C TYR A 860 7.57 -8.73 -26.87
N GLU A 861 7.58 -7.76 -27.81
CA GLU A 861 7.05 -7.94 -29.16
C GLU A 861 7.78 -9.03 -29.94
N ALA A 862 9.08 -9.16 -29.77
CA ALA A 862 9.92 -10.17 -30.44
C ALA A 862 9.72 -11.60 -29.92
N GLN A 863 9.09 -11.80 -28.74
CA GLN A 863 8.84 -13.14 -28.20
C GLN A 863 7.95 -13.96 -29.14
N LYS A 864 8.35 -15.19 -29.40
CA LYS A 864 7.54 -16.14 -30.20
C LYS A 864 6.72 -17.02 -29.27
N ASP A 865 5.53 -17.37 -29.72
CA ASP A 865 4.61 -18.24 -28.97
C ASP A 865 5.28 -19.57 -28.59
N ASP A 866 6.06 -20.15 -29.51
CA ASP A 866 6.73 -21.42 -29.26
C ASP A 866 7.86 -21.31 -28.23
N ASP A 867 8.53 -20.17 -28.12
CA ASP A 867 9.55 -19.92 -27.10
C ASP A 867 8.87 -19.82 -25.71
N ILE A 868 7.70 -19.18 -25.63
CA ILE A 868 6.91 -19.07 -24.40
C ILE A 868 6.41 -20.44 -23.95
N ARG A 869 5.88 -21.25 -24.88
CA ARG A 869 5.45 -22.64 -24.61
C ARG A 869 6.62 -23.52 -24.19
N ALA A 870 7.78 -23.37 -24.84
CA ALA A 870 9.00 -24.10 -24.46
C ALA A 870 9.50 -23.69 -23.07
N ALA A 871 9.45 -22.40 -22.72
CA ALA A 871 9.78 -21.95 -21.37
C ALA A 871 8.81 -22.50 -20.32
N ALA A 872 7.49 -22.55 -20.63
CA ALA A 872 6.52 -23.20 -19.78
C ALA A 872 6.86 -24.68 -19.54
N GLN A 873 7.12 -25.45 -20.61
CA GLN A 873 7.50 -26.86 -20.51
C GLN A 873 8.82 -27.10 -19.74
N LYS A 874 9.75 -26.16 -19.85
CA LYS A 874 11.05 -26.23 -19.19
C LYS A 874 10.99 -25.90 -17.71
N TYR A 875 10.19 -24.92 -17.32
CA TYR A 875 10.21 -24.31 -15.99
C TYR A 875 9.00 -24.58 -15.11
N PHE A 876 7.89 -25.10 -15.65
CA PHE A 876 6.72 -25.48 -14.88
C PHE A 876 6.65 -27.00 -14.78
N GLN A 877 7.42 -27.57 -13.85
CA GLN A 877 7.56 -29.00 -13.71
C GLN A 877 6.68 -29.55 -12.58
N PRO A 878 5.49 -30.11 -12.87
CA PRO A 878 4.53 -30.54 -11.84
C PRO A 878 5.12 -31.61 -10.91
N ASP A 879 6.00 -32.47 -11.41
CA ASP A 879 6.64 -33.52 -10.63
C ASP A 879 7.76 -33.02 -9.71
N ALA A 880 8.23 -31.78 -9.88
CA ALA A 880 9.29 -31.17 -9.08
C ALA A 880 8.77 -30.17 -8.04
N LEU A 881 7.44 -30.05 -7.89
CA LEU A 881 6.84 -29.09 -6.96
C LEU A 881 7.07 -29.48 -5.51
N THR A 882 7.36 -28.47 -4.71
CA THR A 882 7.33 -28.54 -3.25
C THR A 882 6.08 -27.81 -2.78
N TRP A 883 5.14 -28.56 -2.22
CA TRP A 883 3.88 -28.05 -1.69
C TRP A 883 4.03 -27.76 -0.19
N VAL A 884 3.58 -26.60 0.23
CA VAL A 884 3.38 -26.27 1.65
C VAL A 884 1.93 -25.89 1.83
N VAL A 885 1.20 -26.63 2.65
CA VAL A 885 -0.21 -26.36 2.93
C VAL A 885 -0.37 -26.04 4.41
N VAL A 886 -0.86 -24.85 4.69
CA VAL A 886 -1.16 -24.36 6.05
C VAL A 886 -2.66 -24.34 6.24
N GLY A 887 -3.20 -25.14 7.17
CA GLY A 887 -4.64 -25.25 7.40
C GLY A 887 -4.97 -26.19 8.55
N ASP A 888 -6.27 -26.41 8.77
CA ASP A 888 -6.78 -27.34 9.80
C ASP A 888 -6.52 -28.78 9.39
N LEU A 889 -5.42 -29.37 9.89
CA LEU A 889 -5.02 -30.75 9.55
C LEU A 889 -6.05 -31.78 9.94
N GLY A 890 -6.87 -31.53 10.98
CA GLY A 890 -7.98 -32.40 11.34
C GLY A 890 -9.00 -32.58 10.20
N LYS A 891 -9.09 -31.59 9.31
CA LYS A 891 -10.01 -31.59 8.16
C LYS A 891 -9.32 -32.00 6.85
N ILE A 892 -8.06 -31.62 6.64
CA ILE A 892 -7.45 -31.68 5.28
C ILE A 892 -6.38 -32.78 5.13
N GLU A 893 -5.68 -33.21 6.19
CA GLU A 893 -4.53 -34.11 6.08
C GLU A 893 -4.86 -35.45 5.39
N ALA A 894 -5.94 -36.11 5.80
CA ALA A 894 -6.31 -37.39 5.23
C ALA A 894 -6.59 -37.32 3.71
N GLY A 895 -7.28 -36.24 3.27
CA GLY A 895 -7.57 -35.97 1.87
C GLY A 895 -6.30 -35.68 1.07
N ILE A 896 -5.40 -34.83 1.59
CA ILE A 896 -4.12 -34.52 0.92
C ILE A 896 -3.26 -35.78 0.77
N ARG A 897 -3.16 -36.62 1.79
CA ARG A 897 -2.44 -37.90 1.68
C ARG A 897 -3.02 -38.85 0.63
N ALA A 898 -4.35 -38.84 0.46
CA ALA A 898 -5.03 -39.64 -0.55
C ALA A 898 -4.76 -39.18 -2.00
N LEU A 899 -4.32 -37.91 -2.20
CA LEU A 899 -3.94 -37.41 -3.53
C LEU A 899 -2.68 -38.09 -4.09
N ASN A 900 -1.84 -38.72 -3.25
CA ASN A 900 -0.60 -39.39 -3.65
C ASN A 900 0.38 -38.50 -4.47
N LEU A 901 0.42 -37.19 -4.20
CA LEU A 901 1.29 -36.26 -4.93
C LEU A 901 2.79 -36.51 -4.68
N GLY A 902 3.12 -37.04 -3.50
CA GLY A 902 4.50 -37.32 -3.10
C GLY A 902 4.58 -37.65 -1.60
N GLU A 903 5.80 -37.62 -1.04
CA GLU A 903 6.01 -37.81 0.41
C GLU A 903 5.35 -36.66 1.18
N VAL A 904 4.50 -36.97 2.17
CA VAL A 904 3.78 -36.01 3.01
C VAL A 904 4.37 -35.98 4.40
N LYS A 905 4.94 -34.85 4.81
CA LYS A 905 5.47 -34.57 6.16
C LYS A 905 4.67 -33.44 6.84
N VAL A 906 4.55 -33.54 8.15
CA VAL A 906 3.97 -32.49 8.98
C VAL A 906 5.10 -31.71 9.63
N LEU A 907 5.04 -30.39 9.56
CA LEU A 907 6.01 -29.47 10.14
C LEU A 907 5.38 -28.67 11.28
N ASP A 908 6.23 -28.17 12.18
CA ASP A 908 5.87 -27.09 13.07
C ASP A 908 6.01 -25.71 12.39
N ALA A 909 5.69 -24.63 13.11
CA ALA A 909 5.77 -23.27 12.62
C ALA A 909 7.22 -22.78 12.32
N ASP A 910 8.22 -23.50 12.71
CA ASP A 910 9.64 -23.24 12.42
C ASP A 910 10.20 -24.13 11.31
N GLY A 911 9.36 -24.97 10.68
CA GLY A 911 9.73 -25.85 9.58
C GLY A 911 10.38 -27.17 10.03
N LYS A 912 10.37 -27.48 11.32
CA LYS A 912 10.89 -28.75 11.85
C LYS A 912 9.89 -29.88 11.60
N VAL A 913 10.37 -31.00 11.09
CA VAL A 913 9.55 -32.17 10.85
C VAL A 913 9.07 -32.77 12.18
N LEU A 914 7.74 -32.90 12.29
CA LEU A 914 7.07 -33.51 13.44
C LEU A 914 6.75 -35.01 13.20
N ARG A 915 6.28 -35.34 11.97
CA ARG A 915 5.93 -36.71 11.56
C ARG A 915 5.82 -36.84 10.04
#